data_42a7261f76a772bca22b83cea05b02e3
#
_entry.id   42a7261f76a772bca22b83cea05b02e3
#
_cell.length_a   1.000
_cell.length_b   1.000
_cell.length_c   1.000
_cell.angle_alpha   90.00
_cell.angle_beta   90.00
_cell.angle_gamma   90.00
#
_symmetry.space_group_name_H-M   'P 1'
#
loop_
_entity.id
_entity.type
_entity.pdbx_description
1 polymer ?
#
loop_
_entity_poly.entity_id
_entity_poly.type
_entity_poly.pdbx_seq_one_letter_code
_entity_poly.pdbx_strand_id
1 'polypeptide(L)'
;MRKWTIPILFLLVGSVASFAQEAEESLEVDSSAVAKTVNKSSLAAKRADSKLNETLLHKSVLDYTLPPEIKTVVEKCVSGNIDECYFSLKTYENDPQKEVSSAANLELAILSLQRGLVSQAVTYIQQASSLNSEDPFIELTKGWILLSAGKYKQARQTFDHLLYLTADFEYVSSAKMGTALAWYFSGNKEEAAAAFQYVYTSNPYAISFVSYMLGKIASEMKPSRHLAPVFLQQSLSHDEKNYPAVALYAKLVEKEKDKRQAWQYYATLFSLDPQNKELAAKVEKYGESLGDKSIDYLFYLRLEQPIVHELESTPSESVRMALYANREQIPQQLKKVAFMSSGTARITDEKLGEVLRFPAYIVKTIEFNPQTKGVDFKNAKGQTEFSSVRPFRIQAEQSHKTLLVKDIHATSIFSADLSDKELKGTLIVVPTEDGFQLINDVYAEDLIPALLATKVQQITNESALEALAVVLRSALSQAVTEHAQDSYHITDNDEQFKFKGINLIFKTLLEASKESAKIRLTQTQAGSYDSCGVVAANAIENTGNKPAYVFSPANVSKYMLSNPPADLYARPQDPTQWASIKWIYLYPAKDIQSRIAYKQNIGKLKAITPTHFSPNGRILGMRFEGTKGTYQTTDPQEIMFILSAGSMRSNFFDIVPFYKGKTIEHVLVRGYDTGLGEGLCLQGANGLAKQGQDYVAIIKYYFPEARIIDTTTGTIN
;
A
#
# COMPACT_ATOMS: atom_id res chain seq x y z
N MET A 1 4.43 -45.19 -2.05
CA MET A 1 4.01 -44.42 -0.87
C MET A 1 5.19 -43.55 -0.44
N ARG A 2 5.31 -42.38 -0.95
CA ARG A 2 6.23 -41.35 -0.46
C ARG A 2 5.39 -40.09 -0.18
N LYS A 3 5.36 -39.73 1.09
CA LYS A 3 4.70 -38.50 1.58
C LYS A 3 5.44 -37.29 1.01
N TRP A 4 4.77 -36.51 0.22
CA TRP A 4 5.18 -35.16 -0.14
C TRP A 4 4.32 -34.20 0.68
N THR A 5 4.90 -33.68 1.73
CA THR A 5 4.37 -32.54 2.48
C THR A 5 4.84 -31.25 1.79
N ILE A 6 3.89 -30.40 1.49
CA ILE A 6 4.04 -29.10 0.85
C ILE A 6 4.82 -28.15 1.76
N PRO A 7 5.89 -27.53 1.29
CA PRO A 7 6.30 -26.23 1.78
C PRO A 7 6.66 -25.28 0.62
N ILE A 8 5.68 -24.64 -0.01
CA ILE A 8 5.98 -23.68 -1.08
C ILE A 8 5.95 -22.22 -0.58
N LEU A 9 5.43 -21.96 0.60
CA LEU A 9 5.41 -20.61 1.18
C LEU A 9 6.60 -20.28 2.09
N PHE A 10 7.43 -21.29 2.47
CA PHE A 10 8.58 -21.11 3.36
C PHE A 10 9.93 -20.98 2.66
N LEU A 11 10.03 -21.24 1.36
CA LEU A 11 11.32 -21.22 0.64
C LEU A 11 11.86 -19.82 0.31
N LEU A 12 11.06 -18.78 0.41
CA LEU A 12 11.56 -17.38 0.31
C LEU A 12 12.02 -16.82 1.66
N VAL A 13 11.46 -17.30 2.77
CA VAL A 13 11.85 -16.87 4.12
C VAL A 13 13.09 -17.64 4.62
N GLY A 14 13.20 -18.93 4.28
CA GLY A 14 14.31 -19.78 4.73
C GLY A 14 15.65 -19.47 4.05
N SER A 15 15.64 -19.07 2.77
CA SER A 15 16.87 -18.66 2.06
C SER A 15 17.36 -17.27 2.47
N VAL A 16 16.43 -16.38 2.88
CA VAL A 16 16.79 -15.04 3.37
C VAL A 16 17.36 -15.09 4.78
N ALA A 17 16.88 -15.99 5.63
CA ALA A 17 17.42 -16.14 6.98
C ALA A 17 18.85 -16.70 7.00
N SER A 18 19.20 -17.66 6.12
CA SER A 18 20.57 -18.16 6.02
C SER A 18 21.54 -17.13 5.42
N PHE A 19 21.08 -16.33 4.44
CA PHE A 19 21.87 -15.23 3.88
C PHE A 19 22.01 -14.03 4.83
N ALA A 20 20.99 -13.75 5.66
CA ALA A 20 21.09 -12.73 6.69
C ALA A 20 22.12 -13.11 7.76
N GLN A 21 22.19 -14.36 8.14
CA GLN A 21 23.15 -14.87 9.12
C GLN A 21 24.59 -14.86 8.58
N GLU A 22 24.80 -15.25 7.30
CA GLU A 22 26.09 -15.12 6.63
C GLU A 22 26.49 -13.64 6.39
N ALA A 23 25.52 -12.76 6.16
CA ALA A 23 25.77 -11.32 6.03
C ALA A 23 26.10 -10.64 7.38
N GLU A 24 25.50 -11.08 8.48
CA GLU A 24 25.88 -10.63 9.83
C GLU A 24 27.29 -11.07 10.19
N GLU A 25 27.71 -12.31 9.90
CA GLU A 25 29.09 -12.79 10.12
C GLU A 25 30.11 -12.07 9.22
N SER A 26 29.74 -11.70 7.97
CA SER A 26 30.65 -10.95 7.08
C SER A 26 30.75 -9.46 7.45
N LEU A 27 29.74 -8.89 8.10
CA LEU A 27 29.74 -7.51 8.58
C LEU A 27 30.58 -7.33 9.87
N GLU A 28 30.70 -8.34 10.72
CA GLU A 28 31.55 -8.27 11.91
C GLU A 28 33.05 -8.18 11.57
N VAL A 29 33.48 -8.72 10.44
CA VAL A 29 34.91 -8.75 10.05
C VAL A 29 35.39 -7.39 9.53
N ASP A 30 34.51 -6.55 8.94
CA ASP A 30 34.89 -5.25 8.35
C ASP A 30 34.51 -4.06 9.25
N SER A 31 33.73 -4.27 10.31
CA SER A 31 33.34 -3.25 11.28
C SER A 31 34.53 -2.71 12.10
N SER A 32 35.63 -3.47 12.19
CA SER A 32 36.82 -3.06 12.95
C SER A 32 37.59 -1.88 12.32
N ALA A 33 37.51 -1.71 11.00
CA ALA A 33 38.17 -0.59 10.31
C ALA A 33 37.33 0.70 10.39
N VAL A 34 35.99 0.57 10.40
CA VAL A 34 35.06 1.72 10.53
C VAL A 34 34.92 2.14 12.00
N ALA A 35 34.95 1.19 12.94
CA ALA A 35 34.86 1.46 14.38
C ALA A 35 36.00 2.31 14.94
N LYS A 36 37.17 2.33 14.31
CA LYS A 36 38.32 3.17 14.76
C LYS A 36 38.12 4.66 14.50
N THR A 37 37.25 5.04 13.59
CA THR A 37 36.93 6.46 13.28
C THR A 37 35.81 7.03 14.14
N VAL A 38 34.97 6.17 14.71
CA VAL A 38 33.75 6.53 15.47
C VAL A 38 34.07 6.84 16.95
N ASN A 39 35.21 6.48 17.46
CA ASN A 39 35.54 6.52 18.91
C ASN A 39 35.76 7.90 19.52
N LYS A 40 35.54 9.01 18.80
CA LYS A 40 35.65 10.38 19.33
C LYS A 40 34.34 11.09 19.68
N SER A 41 33.16 10.47 19.40
CA SER A 41 31.84 11.01 19.78
C SER A 41 31.12 10.25 20.91
N SER A 42 31.85 9.44 21.67
CA SER A 42 31.31 8.39 22.55
C SER A 42 30.66 8.84 23.86
N LEU A 43 30.70 10.12 24.24
CA LEU A 43 30.07 10.55 25.52
C LEU A 43 28.55 10.79 25.39
N ALA A 44 28.05 11.23 24.24
CA ALA A 44 26.61 11.43 24.02
C ALA A 44 25.91 10.09 23.78
N ALA A 45 26.52 9.16 23.04
CA ALA A 45 26.01 7.83 22.77
C ALA A 45 25.84 6.98 24.07
N LYS A 46 26.80 7.04 24.97
CA LYS A 46 26.76 6.31 26.27
C LYS A 46 25.63 6.79 27.21
N ARG A 47 25.13 8.02 27.08
CA ARG A 47 23.99 8.50 27.83
C ARG A 47 22.64 8.08 27.24
N ALA A 48 22.58 7.85 25.94
CA ALA A 48 21.39 7.36 25.26
C ALA A 48 21.14 5.86 25.52
N ASP A 49 22.19 5.04 25.57
CA ASP A 49 22.05 3.58 25.74
C ASP A 49 21.61 3.15 27.16
N SER A 50 21.82 3.97 28.19
CA SER A 50 21.54 3.54 29.57
C SER A 50 20.12 3.86 30.07
N LYS A 51 19.26 4.49 29.27
CA LYS A 51 17.89 4.89 29.65
C LYS A 51 16.85 4.68 28.54
N LEU A 52 17.05 3.75 27.62
CA LEU A 52 15.99 3.24 26.74
C LEU A 52 15.04 2.31 27.52
N ASN A 53 14.67 2.70 28.71
CA ASN A 53 13.67 2.00 29.51
C ASN A 53 12.26 2.42 29.09
N GLU A 54 11.37 1.48 29.17
CA GLU A 54 9.93 1.44 28.85
C GLU A 54 9.12 2.72 29.15
N THR A 55 9.63 3.64 29.94
CA THR A 55 8.99 4.90 30.33
C THR A 55 8.98 5.98 29.24
N LEU A 56 9.82 5.87 28.19
CA LEU A 56 9.86 6.84 27.06
C LEU A 56 8.83 6.54 25.97
N LEU A 57 8.18 5.39 26.02
CA LEU A 57 7.14 4.99 25.06
C LEU A 57 5.77 5.67 25.28
N HIS A 58 5.58 6.41 26.38
CA HIS A 58 4.25 6.86 26.81
C HIS A 58 3.99 8.37 26.74
N LYS A 59 4.91 9.20 26.27
CA LYS A 59 4.56 10.60 26.02
C LYS A 59 3.95 10.74 24.62
N SER A 60 2.63 10.90 24.57
CA SER A 60 1.95 11.22 23.34
C SER A 60 2.48 12.57 22.83
N VAL A 61 3.07 12.57 21.62
CA VAL A 61 3.50 13.79 20.91
C VAL A 61 2.27 14.66 20.55
N LEU A 62 1.07 14.21 20.89
CA LEU A 62 -0.22 14.80 20.57
C LEU A 62 -0.58 16.02 21.44
N ASP A 63 0.22 16.39 22.45
CA ASP A 63 -0.04 17.56 23.30
C ASP A 63 0.28 18.92 22.65
N TYR A 64 0.44 18.96 21.31
CA TYR A 64 0.63 20.24 20.61
C TYR A 64 -0.72 20.93 20.37
N THR A 65 -1.07 21.83 21.24
CA THR A 65 -2.21 22.72 21.07
C THR A 65 -1.80 23.96 20.26
N LEU A 66 -2.40 24.11 19.09
CA LEU A 66 -2.30 25.37 18.33
C LEU A 66 -2.96 26.50 19.11
N PRO A 67 -2.40 27.71 19.10
CA PRO A 67 -3.12 28.91 19.56
C PRO A 67 -4.50 29.00 18.89
N PRO A 68 -5.55 29.41 19.62
CA PRO A 68 -6.93 29.42 19.09
C PRO A 68 -7.09 30.15 17.76
N GLU A 69 -6.35 31.27 17.58
CA GLU A 69 -6.33 32.08 16.37
C GLU A 69 -5.79 31.27 15.19
N ILE A 70 -4.68 30.58 15.39
CA ILE A 70 -4.03 29.76 14.37
C ILE A 70 -4.88 28.51 14.08
N LYS A 71 -5.46 27.90 15.10
CA LYS A 71 -6.39 26.77 14.94
C LYS A 71 -7.53 27.10 13.98
N THR A 72 -8.19 28.25 14.17
CA THR A 72 -9.29 28.69 13.31
C THR A 72 -8.86 28.90 11.85
N VAL A 73 -7.64 29.41 11.64
CA VAL A 73 -7.10 29.60 10.28
C VAL A 73 -6.76 28.26 9.63
N VAL A 74 -6.16 27.34 10.39
CA VAL A 74 -5.75 26.03 9.90
C VAL A 74 -6.95 25.13 9.55
N GLU A 75 -8.09 25.30 10.24
CA GLU A 75 -9.34 24.64 9.87
C GLU A 75 -9.78 24.95 8.43
N LYS A 76 -9.44 26.15 7.91
CA LYS A 76 -9.64 26.49 6.50
C LYS A 76 -8.70 25.73 5.56
N CYS A 77 -7.47 25.42 5.97
CA CYS A 77 -6.56 24.53 5.23
C CYS A 77 -7.18 23.16 5.04
N VAL A 78 -7.77 22.61 6.10
CA VAL A 78 -8.41 21.28 6.09
C VAL A 78 -9.59 21.26 5.12
N SER A 79 -10.37 22.34 5.05
CA SER A 79 -11.55 22.44 4.17
C SER A 79 -11.24 22.65 2.68
N GLY A 80 -9.97 22.59 2.28
CA GLY A 80 -9.56 22.64 0.87
C GLY A 80 -9.18 24.02 0.34
N ASN A 81 -9.16 25.04 1.18
CA ASN A 81 -8.81 26.39 0.78
C ASN A 81 -7.40 26.79 1.19
N ILE A 82 -6.40 26.02 0.69
CA ILE A 82 -4.99 26.13 1.09
C ILE A 82 -4.40 27.53 0.78
N ASP A 83 -4.88 28.19 -0.27
CA ASP A 83 -4.40 29.53 -0.64
C ASP A 83 -4.94 30.58 0.32
N GLU A 84 -6.22 30.53 0.69
CA GLU A 84 -6.81 31.41 1.70
C GLU A 84 -6.16 31.18 3.08
N CYS A 85 -5.93 29.93 3.44
CA CYS A 85 -5.22 29.58 4.67
C CYS A 85 -3.83 30.22 4.71
N TYR A 86 -3.04 30.10 3.64
CA TYR A 86 -1.72 30.71 3.54
C TYR A 86 -1.76 32.24 3.73
N PHE A 87 -2.69 32.91 3.06
CA PHE A 87 -2.83 34.37 3.20
C PHE A 87 -3.35 34.78 4.57
N SER A 88 -4.25 34.00 5.16
CA SER A 88 -4.74 34.26 6.53
C SER A 88 -3.62 34.07 7.57
N LEU A 89 -2.78 33.04 7.44
CA LEU A 89 -1.62 32.86 8.33
C LEU A 89 -0.64 34.04 8.27
N LYS A 90 -0.49 34.67 7.10
CA LYS A 90 0.37 35.87 6.96
C LYS A 90 -0.05 37.04 7.83
N THR A 91 -1.33 37.15 8.18
CA THR A 91 -1.78 38.23 9.06
C THR A 91 -1.25 38.08 10.49
N TYR A 92 -0.80 36.86 10.86
CA TYR A 92 -0.27 36.54 12.17
C TYR A 92 1.27 36.39 12.20
N GLU A 93 1.98 36.60 11.05
CA GLU A 93 3.45 36.42 10.99
C GLU A 93 4.22 37.32 11.98
N ASN A 94 3.67 38.49 12.31
CA ASN A 94 4.22 39.47 13.24
C ASN A 94 3.27 39.77 14.41
N ASP A 95 2.47 38.78 14.83
CA ASP A 95 1.54 38.97 15.95
C ASP A 95 2.32 39.32 17.25
N PRO A 96 1.78 40.26 18.07
CA PRO A 96 2.42 40.64 19.34
C PRO A 96 2.59 39.48 20.32
N GLN A 97 1.73 38.47 20.28
CA GLN A 97 1.84 37.25 21.05
C GLN A 97 2.85 36.32 20.38
N LYS A 98 3.97 36.07 21.05
CA LYS A 98 5.08 35.26 20.50
C LYS A 98 4.67 33.85 20.09
N GLU A 99 3.79 33.22 20.86
CA GLU A 99 3.27 31.89 20.60
C GLU A 99 2.46 31.84 19.31
N VAL A 100 1.61 32.85 19.09
CA VAL A 100 0.76 32.99 17.89
C VAL A 100 1.66 33.24 16.65
N SER A 101 2.58 34.20 16.76
CA SER A 101 3.52 34.49 15.68
C SER A 101 4.42 33.32 15.35
N SER A 102 4.95 32.59 16.36
CA SER A 102 5.79 31.42 16.15
C SER A 102 5.05 30.29 15.44
N ALA A 103 3.82 29.99 15.87
CA ALA A 103 3.00 28.96 15.23
C ALA A 103 2.62 29.33 13.79
N ALA A 104 2.25 30.60 13.54
CA ALA A 104 1.96 31.08 12.18
C ALA A 104 3.17 30.97 11.26
N ASN A 105 4.36 31.37 11.72
CA ASN A 105 5.59 31.28 10.95
C ASN A 105 6.00 29.83 10.68
N LEU A 106 5.77 28.90 11.61
CA LEU A 106 6.01 27.47 11.39
C LEU A 106 5.13 26.89 10.28
N GLU A 107 3.82 27.17 10.32
CA GLU A 107 2.90 26.73 9.27
C GLU A 107 3.24 27.37 7.91
N LEU A 108 3.52 28.70 7.88
CA LEU A 108 3.95 29.41 6.69
C LEU A 108 5.25 28.84 6.11
N ALA A 109 6.17 28.41 6.94
CA ALA A 109 7.43 27.82 6.49
C ALA A 109 7.20 26.51 5.73
N ILE A 110 6.39 25.61 6.29
CA ILE A 110 6.06 24.32 5.67
C ILE A 110 5.27 24.51 4.39
N LEU A 111 4.23 25.33 4.41
CA LEU A 111 3.41 25.65 3.23
C LEU A 111 4.24 26.33 2.14
N SER A 112 5.13 27.28 2.49
CA SER A 112 6.03 27.92 1.53
C SER A 112 6.97 26.92 0.86
N LEU A 113 7.51 25.95 1.62
CA LEU A 113 8.35 24.91 1.06
C LEU A 113 7.60 24.05 0.03
N GLN A 114 6.40 23.60 0.38
CA GLN A 114 5.55 22.79 -0.49
C GLN A 114 5.10 23.55 -1.76
N ARG A 115 4.94 24.86 -1.66
CA ARG A 115 4.62 25.77 -2.77
C ARG A 115 5.83 26.19 -3.61
N GLY A 116 7.02 25.67 -3.33
CA GLY A 116 8.25 26.01 -4.05
C GLY A 116 8.84 27.38 -3.71
N LEU A 117 8.33 28.06 -2.69
CA LEU A 117 8.78 29.36 -2.21
C LEU A 117 9.93 29.19 -1.20
N VAL A 118 10.99 28.50 -1.63
CA VAL A 118 12.08 27.99 -0.76
C VAL A 118 12.73 29.09 0.08
N SER A 119 13.00 30.28 -0.49
CA SER A 119 13.59 31.39 0.24
C SER A 119 12.67 31.90 1.35
N GLN A 120 11.36 31.97 1.08
CA GLN A 120 10.36 32.38 2.08
C GLN A 120 10.26 31.32 3.19
N ALA A 121 10.26 30.03 2.83
CA ALA A 121 10.26 28.94 3.80
C ALA A 121 11.43 29.06 4.79
N VAL A 122 12.63 29.37 4.28
CA VAL A 122 13.81 29.61 5.14
C VAL A 122 13.63 30.82 6.04
N THR A 123 13.07 31.93 5.52
CA THR A 123 12.81 33.14 6.31
C THR A 123 11.81 32.86 7.43
N TYR A 124 10.67 32.26 7.11
CA TYR A 124 9.63 31.96 8.11
C TYR A 124 10.12 31.01 9.20
N ILE A 125 10.85 29.94 8.85
CA ILE A 125 11.32 29.03 9.87
C ILE A 125 12.42 29.66 10.77
N GLN A 126 13.20 30.58 10.23
CA GLN A 126 14.15 31.35 11.03
C GLN A 126 13.43 32.29 12.00
N GLN A 127 12.32 32.91 11.57
CA GLN A 127 11.47 33.74 12.44
C GLN A 127 10.84 32.88 13.55
N ALA A 128 10.23 31.74 13.21
CA ALA A 128 9.67 30.81 14.20
C ALA A 128 10.72 30.37 15.23
N SER A 129 11.92 29.97 14.77
CA SER A 129 13.04 29.57 15.62
C SER A 129 13.58 30.71 16.50
N SER A 130 13.54 31.96 16.03
CA SER A 130 13.96 33.12 16.85
C SER A 130 12.98 33.47 17.94
N LEU A 131 11.68 33.17 17.75
CA LEU A 131 10.61 33.41 18.71
C LEU A 131 10.53 32.30 19.75
N ASN A 132 10.86 31.08 19.38
CA ASN A 132 10.83 29.89 20.25
C ASN A 132 12.01 28.95 19.90
N SER A 133 13.21 29.29 20.39
CA SER A 133 14.47 28.58 20.09
C SER A 133 14.62 27.25 20.83
N GLU A 134 13.79 27.00 21.85
CA GLU A 134 13.86 25.79 22.68
C GLU A 134 12.86 24.71 22.23
N ASP A 135 12.01 25.00 21.26
CA ASP A 135 11.06 24.02 20.72
C ASP A 135 11.78 23.04 19.79
N PRO A 136 11.90 21.75 20.17
CA PRO A 136 12.60 20.76 19.36
C PRO A 136 11.95 20.56 17.98
N PHE A 137 10.63 20.74 17.85
CA PHE A 137 9.94 20.55 16.57
C PHE A 137 10.23 21.68 15.59
N ILE A 138 10.30 22.91 16.05
CA ILE A 138 10.69 24.06 15.23
C ILE A 138 12.12 23.89 14.76
N GLU A 139 13.03 23.50 15.64
CA GLU A 139 14.44 23.33 15.29
C GLU A 139 14.63 22.13 14.33
N LEU A 140 13.93 21.01 14.54
CA LEU A 140 13.91 19.90 13.60
C LEU A 140 13.40 20.32 12.23
N THR A 141 12.27 21.03 12.18
CA THR A 141 11.67 21.52 10.93
C THR A 141 12.60 22.49 10.20
N LYS A 142 13.32 23.35 10.93
CA LYS A 142 14.35 24.22 10.38
C LYS A 142 15.49 23.43 9.72
N GLY A 143 15.96 22.38 10.37
CA GLY A 143 16.95 21.47 9.79
C GLY A 143 16.48 20.86 8.46
N TRP A 144 15.24 20.37 8.40
CA TRP A 144 14.67 19.81 7.18
C TRP A 144 14.47 20.86 6.07
N ILE A 145 13.99 22.06 6.38
CA ILE A 145 13.85 23.16 5.40
C ILE A 145 15.22 23.61 4.85
N LEU A 146 16.23 23.73 5.70
CA LEU A 146 17.59 24.06 5.28
C LEU A 146 18.19 22.97 4.38
N LEU A 147 17.95 21.70 4.71
CA LEU A 147 18.34 20.55 3.88
C LEU A 147 17.65 20.60 2.51
N SER A 148 16.34 20.82 2.48
CA SER A 148 15.56 21.01 1.26
C SER A 148 16.07 22.16 0.39
N ALA A 149 16.49 23.25 1.01
CA ALA A 149 17.06 24.42 0.34
C ALA A 149 18.50 24.24 -0.16
N GLY A 150 19.10 23.04 0.01
CA GLY A 150 20.49 22.76 -0.34
C GLY A 150 21.54 23.39 0.60
N LYS A 151 21.10 23.92 1.74
CA LYS A 151 22.00 24.52 2.77
C LYS A 151 22.55 23.45 3.71
N TYR A 152 23.22 22.43 3.15
CA TYR A 152 23.59 21.18 3.83
C TYR A 152 24.40 21.38 5.11
N LYS A 153 25.40 22.32 5.11
CA LYS A 153 26.21 22.60 6.30
C LYS A 153 25.35 23.18 7.44
N GLN A 154 24.47 24.14 7.11
CA GLN A 154 23.60 24.75 8.10
C GLN A 154 22.56 23.73 8.63
N ALA A 155 22.02 22.88 7.75
CA ALA A 155 21.12 21.80 8.16
C ALA A 155 21.77 20.87 9.19
N ARG A 156 23.01 20.40 8.95
CA ARG A 156 23.73 19.57 9.92
C ARG A 156 23.94 20.27 11.26
N GLN A 157 24.38 21.53 11.23
CA GLN A 157 24.55 22.32 12.46
C GLN A 157 23.24 22.45 13.25
N THR A 158 22.12 22.62 12.56
CA THR A 158 20.79 22.68 13.17
C THR A 158 20.38 21.34 13.76
N PHE A 159 20.61 20.22 13.05
CA PHE A 159 20.35 18.89 13.58
C PHE A 159 21.27 18.55 14.78
N ASP A 160 22.53 18.97 14.75
CA ASP A 160 23.43 18.78 15.87
C ASP A 160 22.97 19.60 17.10
N HIS A 161 22.51 20.84 16.89
CA HIS A 161 21.95 21.66 17.96
C HIS A 161 20.69 21.02 18.58
N LEU A 162 19.82 20.43 17.78
CA LEU A 162 18.63 19.72 18.27
C LEU A 162 18.98 18.62 19.29
N LEU A 163 20.10 17.93 19.13
CA LEU A 163 20.52 16.87 20.06
C LEU A 163 20.83 17.37 21.47
N TYR A 164 21.02 18.69 21.65
CA TYR A 164 21.13 19.31 22.96
C TYR A 164 19.79 19.73 23.55
N LEU A 165 18.76 19.93 22.71
CA LEU A 165 17.43 20.36 23.14
C LEU A 165 16.57 19.21 23.64
N THR A 166 16.73 18.01 23.05
CA THR A 166 15.89 16.87 23.36
C THR A 166 16.64 15.54 23.27
N ALA A 167 16.26 14.61 24.18
CA ALA A 167 16.67 13.22 24.11
C ALA A 167 15.54 12.31 23.57
N ASP A 168 14.44 12.90 23.13
CA ASP A 168 13.33 12.12 22.54
C ASP A 168 13.82 11.35 21.31
N PHE A 169 13.55 10.05 21.33
CA PHE A 169 14.06 9.12 20.33
C PHE A 169 13.68 9.49 18.89
N GLU A 170 12.44 9.90 18.68
CA GLU A 170 11.94 10.19 17.33
C GLU A 170 12.56 11.48 16.76
N TYR A 171 12.72 12.50 17.59
CA TYR A 171 13.43 13.73 17.20
C TYR A 171 14.90 13.46 16.88
N VAL A 172 15.58 12.71 17.77
CA VAL A 172 16.98 12.31 17.58
C VAL A 172 17.16 11.49 16.31
N SER A 173 16.31 10.49 16.10
CA SER A 173 16.34 9.63 14.91
C SER A 173 16.10 10.42 13.63
N SER A 174 15.10 11.31 13.62
CA SER A 174 14.81 12.17 12.47
C SER A 174 15.97 13.15 12.16
N ALA A 175 16.60 13.72 13.18
CA ALA A 175 17.76 14.58 13.02
C ALA A 175 18.98 13.83 12.46
N LYS A 176 19.25 12.62 12.94
CA LYS A 176 20.32 11.75 12.43
C LYS A 176 20.07 11.35 10.97
N MET A 177 18.85 11.03 10.61
CA MET A 177 18.46 10.77 9.22
C MET A 177 18.66 12.01 8.33
N GLY A 178 18.25 13.19 8.80
CA GLY A 178 18.47 14.47 8.10
C GLY A 178 19.98 14.76 7.91
N THR A 179 20.79 14.49 8.92
CA THR A 179 22.27 14.61 8.84
C THR A 179 22.85 13.67 7.79
N ALA A 180 22.40 12.39 7.75
CA ALA A 180 22.85 11.42 6.77
C ALA A 180 22.49 11.84 5.32
N LEU A 181 21.25 12.32 5.11
CA LEU A 181 20.83 12.88 3.82
C LEU A 181 21.60 14.14 3.45
N ALA A 182 21.93 15.02 4.41
CA ALA A 182 22.74 16.22 4.17
C ALA A 182 24.16 15.87 3.70
N TRP A 183 24.77 14.82 4.26
CA TRP A 183 26.04 14.29 3.77
C TRP A 183 25.90 13.68 2.37
N TYR A 184 24.85 12.89 2.14
CA TYR A 184 24.59 12.28 0.83
C TYR A 184 24.43 13.32 -0.28
N PHE A 185 23.55 14.30 -0.09
CA PHE A 185 23.28 15.35 -1.09
C PHE A 185 24.45 16.35 -1.26
N SER A 186 25.31 16.49 -0.26
CA SER A 186 26.56 17.27 -0.39
C SER A 186 27.69 16.51 -1.08
N GLY A 187 27.48 15.22 -1.44
CA GLY A 187 28.44 14.39 -2.15
C GLY A 187 29.42 13.60 -1.26
N ASN A 188 29.32 13.73 0.05
CA ASN A 188 30.19 13.04 1.03
C ASN A 188 29.57 11.68 1.36
N LYS A 189 29.86 10.68 0.52
CA LYS A 189 29.19 9.36 0.56
C LYS A 189 29.64 8.48 1.72
N GLU A 190 30.89 8.55 2.10
CA GLU A 190 31.46 7.82 3.23
C GLU A 190 30.81 8.26 4.54
N GLU A 191 30.75 9.58 4.78
CA GLU A 191 30.09 10.14 5.96
C GLU A 191 28.59 9.88 5.96
N ALA A 192 27.95 9.90 4.78
CA ALA A 192 26.56 9.54 4.63
C ALA A 192 26.32 8.08 5.02
N ALA A 193 27.15 7.16 4.55
CA ALA A 193 27.03 5.73 4.88
C ALA A 193 27.20 5.49 6.39
N ALA A 194 28.19 6.10 7.02
CA ALA A 194 28.42 6.00 8.47
C ALA A 194 27.23 6.55 9.27
N ALA A 195 26.66 7.70 8.84
CA ALA A 195 25.51 8.29 9.50
C ALA A 195 24.23 7.43 9.32
N PHE A 196 24.00 6.84 8.14
CA PHE A 196 22.90 5.91 7.92
C PHE A 196 23.05 4.63 8.73
N GLN A 197 24.27 4.10 8.88
CA GLN A 197 24.50 2.90 9.70
C GLN A 197 24.12 3.14 11.16
N TYR A 198 24.33 4.35 11.68
CA TYR A 198 23.87 4.69 13.02
C TYR A 198 22.31 4.68 13.10
N VAL A 199 21.61 5.25 12.12
CA VAL A 199 20.14 5.22 12.08
C VAL A 199 19.62 3.79 11.96
N TYR A 200 20.28 2.94 11.16
CA TYR A 200 19.97 1.53 11.00
C TYR A 200 19.91 0.79 12.33
N THR A 201 20.92 0.97 13.18
CA THR A 201 21.01 0.28 14.48
C THR A 201 20.08 0.84 15.55
N SER A 202 19.55 2.04 15.36
CA SER A 202 18.77 2.73 16.38
C SER A 202 17.28 2.84 16.06
N ASN A 203 16.86 2.80 14.78
CA ASN A 203 15.46 3.01 14.40
C ASN A 203 14.90 1.87 13.56
N PRO A 204 14.13 0.95 14.17
CA PRO A 204 13.57 -0.20 13.46
C PRO A 204 12.56 0.16 12.36
N TYR A 205 11.86 1.29 12.48
CA TYR A 205 10.92 1.76 11.45
C TYR A 205 11.62 2.30 10.20
N ALA A 206 12.88 2.70 10.33
CA ALA A 206 13.66 3.25 9.21
C ALA A 206 14.51 2.20 8.46
N ILE A 207 14.53 0.94 8.90
CA ILE A 207 15.44 -0.09 8.36
C ILE A 207 15.33 -0.23 6.85
N SER A 208 14.12 -0.34 6.30
CA SER A 208 13.93 -0.45 4.85
C SER A 208 14.51 0.76 4.09
N PHE A 209 14.19 1.97 4.53
CA PHE A 209 14.69 3.19 3.92
C PHE A 209 16.21 3.31 4.02
N VAL A 210 16.75 3.06 5.21
CA VAL A 210 18.21 3.15 5.45
C VAL A 210 18.97 2.12 4.63
N SER A 211 18.49 0.88 4.59
CA SER A 211 19.07 -0.17 3.75
C SER A 211 19.02 0.20 2.26
N TYR A 212 17.92 0.80 1.78
CA TYR A 212 17.88 1.36 0.43
C TYR A 212 18.97 2.43 0.21
N MET A 213 19.13 3.38 1.13
CA MET A 213 20.15 4.43 1.01
C MET A 213 21.56 3.88 1.06
N LEU A 214 21.86 2.92 1.94
CA LEU A 214 23.14 2.22 1.98
C LEU A 214 23.39 1.46 0.67
N GLY A 215 22.40 0.75 0.13
CA GLY A 215 22.48 0.08 -1.16
C GLY A 215 22.72 1.06 -2.31
N LYS A 216 22.04 2.21 -2.29
CA LYS A 216 22.23 3.28 -3.26
C LYS A 216 23.65 3.87 -3.20
N ILE A 217 24.13 4.21 -2.02
CA ILE A 217 25.51 4.71 -1.80
C ILE A 217 26.52 3.66 -2.27
N ALA A 218 26.37 2.40 -1.84
CA ALA A 218 27.25 1.31 -2.24
C ALA A 218 27.29 1.13 -3.77
N SER A 219 26.15 1.23 -4.45
CA SER A 219 26.07 1.12 -5.91
C SER A 219 26.84 2.23 -6.66
N GLU A 220 26.99 3.38 -6.03
CA GLU A 220 27.67 4.56 -6.57
C GLU A 220 29.17 4.61 -6.24
N MET A 221 29.64 3.80 -5.27
CA MET A 221 31.04 3.73 -4.82
C MET A 221 31.69 2.44 -5.30
N LYS A 222 32.82 2.54 -6.02
CA LYS A 222 33.51 1.36 -6.59
C LYS A 222 33.90 0.31 -5.53
N PRO A 223 34.49 0.66 -4.38
CA PRO A 223 34.93 -0.33 -3.39
C PRO A 223 33.79 -1.16 -2.78
N SER A 224 32.62 -0.54 -2.54
CA SER A 224 31.48 -1.15 -1.85
C SER A 224 30.37 -1.65 -2.78
N ARG A 225 30.56 -1.56 -4.11
CA ARG A 225 29.50 -1.88 -5.08
C ARG A 225 28.94 -3.29 -4.93
N HIS A 226 29.77 -4.25 -4.54
CA HIS A 226 29.36 -5.63 -4.32
C HIS A 226 28.38 -5.80 -3.15
N LEU A 227 28.33 -4.85 -2.21
CA LEU A 227 27.39 -4.84 -1.08
C LEU A 227 26.01 -4.27 -1.44
N ALA A 228 25.89 -3.58 -2.57
CA ALA A 228 24.63 -2.96 -2.95
C ALA A 228 23.45 -3.94 -3.06
N PRO A 229 23.59 -5.14 -3.69
CA PRO A 229 22.52 -6.12 -3.73
C PRO A 229 22.06 -6.57 -2.33
N VAL A 230 23.00 -6.77 -1.40
CA VAL A 230 22.71 -7.22 -0.02
C VAL A 230 21.84 -6.20 0.70
N PHE A 231 22.23 -4.92 0.68
CA PHE A 231 21.45 -3.85 1.30
C PHE A 231 20.08 -3.67 0.66
N LEU A 232 19.96 -3.83 -0.67
CA LEU A 232 18.68 -3.71 -1.35
C LEU A 232 17.74 -4.89 -1.05
N GLN A 233 18.27 -6.11 -0.97
CA GLN A 233 17.50 -7.26 -0.53
C GLN A 233 17.00 -7.06 0.90
N GLN A 234 17.83 -6.56 1.80
CA GLN A 234 17.46 -6.22 3.16
C GLN A 234 16.37 -5.14 3.20
N SER A 235 16.48 -4.10 2.37
CA SER A 235 15.41 -3.10 2.23
C SER A 235 14.07 -3.76 1.88
N LEU A 236 14.08 -4.65 0.88
CA LEU A 236 12.88 -5.31 0.38
C LEU A 236 12.32 -6.37 1.34
N SER A 237 13.16 -6.99 2.17
CA SER A 237 12.70 -7.93 3.20
C SER A 237 11.92 -7.24 4.33
N HIS A 238 12.22 -5.95 4.60
CA HIS A 238 11.50 -5.15 5.59
C HIS A 238 10.33 -4.36 4.98
N ASP A 239 10.40 -4.04 3.68
CA ASP A 239 9.32 -3.39 2.96
C ASP A 239 9.36 -3.72 1.47
N GLU A 240 8.60 -4.72 1.08
CA GLU A 240 8.45 -5.15 -0.32
C GLU A 240 7.90 -4.06 -1.25
N LYS A 241 7.20 -3.06 -0.67
CA LYS A 241 6.63 -1.92 -1.41
C LYS A 241 7.62 -0.77 -1.62
N ASN A 242 8.88 -0.90 -1.19
CA ASN A 242 9.90 0.13 -1.45
C ASN A 242 10.25 0.18 -2.94
N TYR A 243 9.40 0.83 -3.74
CA TYR A 243 9.56 0.97 -5.19
C TYR A 243 10.95 1.49 -5.62
N PRO A 244 11.54 2.53 -4.99
CA PRO A 244 12.91 2.96 -5.29
C PRO A 244 13.95 1.85 -5.12
N ALA A 245 13.80 0.98 -4.12
CA ALA A 245 14.70 -0.16 -3.90
C ALA A 245 14.53 -1.21 -5.00
N VAL A 246 13.28 -1.57 -5.36
CA VAL A 246 12.99 -2.48 -6.48
C VAL A 246 13.61 -1.96 -7.76
N ALA A 247 13.42 -0.67 -8.09
CA ALA A 247 13.92 -0.06 -9.32
C ALA A 247 15.45 -0.04 -9.38
N LEU A 248 16.11 0.21 -8.26
CA LEU A 248 17.58 0.17 -8.20
C LEU A 248 18.10 -1.26 -8.32
N TYR A 249 17.45 -2.22 -7.65
CA TYR A 249 17.85 -3.61 -7.68
C TYR A 249 17.69 -4.23 -9.07
N ALA A 250 16.58 -3.95 -9.76
CA ALA A 250 16.39 -4.36 -11.15
C ALA A 250 17.57 -3.93 -12.06
N LYS A 251 18.05 -2.69 -11.90
CA LYS A 251 19.21 -2.17 -12.66
C LYS A 251 20.53 -2.84 -12.31
N LEU A 252 20.72 -3.26 -11.07
CA LEU A 252 21.93 -3.99 -10.67
C LEU A 252 21.93 -5.41 -11.24
N VAL A 253 20.85 -6.13 -11.08
CA VAL A 253 20.67 -7.49 -11.62
C VAL A 253 20.81 -7.51 -13.17
N GLU A 254 20.28 -6.48 -13.85
CA GLU A 254 20.48 -6.31 -15.30
C GLU A 254 21.97 -6.22 -15.66
N LYS A 255 22.78 -5.52 -14.87
CA LYS A 255 24.24 -5.38 -15.12
C LYS A 255 24.98 -6.70 -14.87
N GLU A 256 24.50 -7.53 -13.94
CA GLU A 256 25.03 -8.86 -13.64
C GLU A 256 24.64 -9.91 -14.69
N LYS A 257 23.81 -9.52 -15.67
CA LYS A 257 23.31 -10.36 -16.76
C LYS A 257 22.40 -11.51 -16.34
N ASP A 258 21.85 -11.48 -15.15
CA ASP A 258 20.76 -12.38 -14.75
C ASP A 258 19.45 -11.92 -15.40
N LYS A 259 19.18 -12.45 -16.59
CA LYS A 259 18.02 -12.09 -17.38
C LYS A 259 16.69 -12.45 -16.72
N ARG A 260 16.65 -13.57 -15.98
CA ARG A 260 15.45 -14.05 -15.27
C ARG A 260 15.08 -13.11 -14.16
N GLN A 261 16.01 -12.82 -13.26
CA GLN A 261 15.78 -11.93 -12.14
C GLN A 261 15.50 -10.49 -12.62
N ALA A 262 16.24 -10.00 -13.63
CA ALA A 262 15.98 -8.71 -14.22
C ALA A 262 14.56 -8.62 -14.78
N TRP A 263 14.10 -9.66 -15.50
CA TRP A 263 12.74 -9.71 -16.01
C TRP A 263 11.70 -9.68 -14.88
N GLN A 264 11.87 -10.47 -13.81
CA GLN A 264 10.94 -10.50 -12.67
C GLN A 264 10.79 -9.11 -12.03
N TYR A 265 11.89 -8.41 -11.75
CA TYR A 265 11.82 -7.07 -11.15
C TYR A 265 11.25 -6.02 -12.11
N TYR A 266 11.61 -6.05 -13.41
CA TYR A 266 11.00 -5.16 -14.39
C TYR A 266 9.52 -5.45 -14.61
N ALA A 267 9.11 -6.72 -14.60
CA ALA A 267 7.70 -7.11 -14.65
C ALA A 267 6.92 -6.60 -13.44
N THR A 268 7.49 -6.72 -12.24
CA THR A 268 6.91 -6.15 -11.00
C THR A 268 6.75 -4.63 -11.12
N LEU A 269 7.78 -3.91 -11.57
CA LEU A 269 7.70 -2.46 -11.77
C LEU A 269 6.66 -2.09 -12.83
N PHE A 270 6.61 -2.82 -13.92
CA PHE A 270 5.66 -2.60 -15.00
C PHE A 270 4.22 -2.89 -14.58
N SER A 271 3.98 -3.90 -13.76
CA SER A 271 2.65 -4.16 -13.20
C SER A 271 2.12 -3.01 -12.33
N LEU A 272 3.04 -2.23 -11.72
CA LEU A 272 2.71 -1.04 -10.93
C LEU A 272 2.50 0.20 -11.81
N ASP A 273 3.21 0.31 -12.92
CA ASP A 273 3.16 1.44 -13.85
C ASP A 273 3.07 0.93 -15.31
N PRO A 274 1.89 0.43 -15.74
CA PRO A 274 1.71 -0.18 -17.08
C PRO A 274 1.84 0.79 -18.25
N GLN A 275 1.78 2.10 -18.00
CA GLN A 275 1.94 3.13 -19.02
C GLN A 275 3.42 3.49 -19.28
N ASN A 276 4.33 2.96 -18.49
CA ASN A 276 5.76 3.25 -18.59
C ASN A 276 6.41 2.48 -19.75
N LYS A 277 6.65 3.18 -20.85
CA LYS A 277 7.23 2.61 -22.09
C LYS A 277 8.65 2.05 -21.90
N GLU A 278 9.45 2.61 -20.98
CA GLU A 278 10.80 2.10 -20.70
C GLU A 278 10.71 0.74 -20.00
N LEU A 279 9.80 0.60 -19.03
CA LEU A 279 9.55 -0.67 -18.35
C LEU A 279 8.98 -1.71 -19.32
N ALA A 280 8.01 -1.34 -20.15
CA ALA A 280 7.45 -2.21 -21.19
C ALA A 280 8.54 -2.80 -22.10
N ALA A 281 9.42 -1.95 -22.64
CA ALA A 281 10.52 -2.39 -23.50
C ALA A 281 11.52 -3.33 -22.78
N LYS A 282 11.74 -3.13 -21.45
CA LYS A 282 12.59 -4.03 -20.66
C LYS A 282 11.93 -5.38 -20.47
N VAL A 283 10.65 -5.40 -20.16
CA VAL A 283 9.86 -6.63 -19.97
C VAL A 283 9.82 -7.44 -21.27
N GLU A 284 9.52 -6.81 -22.39
CA GLU A 284 9.52 -7.44 -23.71
C GLU A 284 10.88 -8.05 -24.02
N LYS A 285 11.95 -7.26 -23.99
CA LYS A 285 13.33 -7.68 -24.28
C LYS A 285 13.77 -8.90 -23.48
N TYR A 286 13.49 -8.93 -22.17
CA TYR A 286 13.90 -10.05 -21.33
C TYR A 286 12.92 -11.21 -21.41
N GLY A 287 11.61 -10.96 -21.59
CA GLY A 287 10.60 -11.99 -21.79
C GLY A 287 10.87 -12.85 -23.03
N GLU A 288 11.18 -12.22 -24.16
CA GLU A 288 11.57 -12.92 -25.40
C GLU A 288 12.75 -13.89 -25.17
N SER A 289 13.72 -13.48 -24.34
CA SER A 289 14.89 -14.31 -24.03
C SER A 289 14.60 -15.50 -23.10
N LEU A 290 13.46 -15.49 -22.40
CA LEU A 290 13.01 -16.55 -21.50
C LEU A 290 12.00 -17.49 -22.17
N GLY A 291 11.41 -17.07 -23.30
CA GLY A 291 10.43 -17.83 -24.07
C GLY A 291 9.09 -18.02 -23.32
N ASP A 292 8.35 -19.06 -23.70
CA ASP A 292 6.99 -19.33 -23.20
C ASP A 292 6.91 -19.57 -21.68
N LYS A 293 8.03 -19.85 -21.03
CA LYS A 293 8.11 -20.06 -19.58
C LYS A 293 8.19 -18.76 -18.76
N SER A 294 8.24 -17.60 -19.41
CA SER A 294 8.40 -16.32 -18.70
C SER A 294 7.29 -16.08 -17.68
N ILE A 295 6.06 -16.44 -18.00
CA ILE A 295 4.90 -16.27 -17.11
C ILE A 295 5.02 -17.09 -15.82
N ASP A 296 5.68 -18.25 -15.87
CA ASP A 296 5.85 -19.13 -14.69
C ASP A 296 6.73 -18.48 -13.61
N TYR A 297 7.48 -17.44 -13.96
CA TYR A 297 8.34 -16.69 -13.05
C TYR A 297 7.61 -15.53 -12.32
N LEU A 298 6.34 -15.29 -12.61
CA LEU A 298 5.56 -14.18 -12.01
C LEU A 298 4.82 -14.58 -10.72
N PHE A 299 5.11 -15.70 -10.12
CA PHE A 299 4.47 -16.16 -8.87
C PHE A 299 2.95 -16.37 -8.96
N TYR A 300 2.43 -16.66 -10.14
CA TYR A 300 1.02 -17.02 -10.28
C TYR A 300 0.74 -18.38 -9.66
N LEU A 301 -0.40 -18.47 -8.97
CA LEU A 301 -0.88 -19.75 -8.47
C LEU A 301 -1.24 -20.66 -9.66
N ARG A 302 -0.73 -21.90 -9.65
CA ARG A 302 -1.07 -22.93 -10.64
C ARG A 302 -1.73 -24.11 -9.93
N LEU A 303 -2.88 -24.50 -10.41
CA LEU A 303 -3.67 -25.59 -9.88
C LEU A 303 -3.76 -26.72 -10.92
N GLU A 304 -3.40 -27.94 -10.55
CA GLU A 304 -3.53 -29.09 -11.45
C GLU A 304 -4.98 -29.58 -11.50
N GLN A 305 -5.66 -29.59 -10.36
CA GLN A 305 -7.01 -30.12 -10.21
C GLN A 305 -7.85 -29.21 -9.31
N PRO A 306 -9.21 -29.20 -9.48
CA PRO A 306 -10.10 -28.52 -8.55
C PRO A 306 -10.02 -29.14 -7.15
N ILE A 307 -10.03 -28.29 -6.13
CA ILE A 307 -10.14 -28.68 -4.74
C ILE A 307 -11.64 -28.73 -4.41
N VAL A 308 -12.21 -29.91 -4.32
CA VAL A 308 -13.62 -30.07 -3.97
C VAL A 308 -13.78 -29.81 -2.47
N HIS A 309 -14.32 -28.65 -2.13
CA HIS A 309 -14.90 -28.45 -0.80
C HIS A 309 -16.27 -29.12 -0.80
N GLU A 310 -16.46 -30.14 0.03
CA GLU A 310 -17.75 -30.84 0.20
C GLU A 310 -18.77 -29.95 0.93
N LEU A 311 -18.99 -28.75 0.42
CA LEU A 311 -19.87 -27.74 0.98
C LEU A 311 -20.95 -27.43 -0.05
N GLU A 312 -22.17 -27.75 0.30
CA GLU A 312 -23.32 -27.30 -0.48
C GLU A 312 -23.32 -25.78 -0.59
N SER A 313 -23.77 -25.28 -1.72
CA SER A 313 -23.98 -23.85 -1.90
C SER A 313 -25.12 -23.37 -1.01
N THR A 314 -24.93 -22.23 -0.38
CA THR A 314 -25.96 -21.58 0.44
C THR A 314 -26.70 -20.55 -0.42
N PRO A 315 -27.95 -20.84 -0.84
CA PRO A 315 -28.72 -19.89 -1.63
C PRO A 315 -28.85 -18.54 -0.93
N SER A 316 -28.45 -17.49 -1.62
CA SER A 316 -28.49 -16.11 -1.15
C SER A 316 -28.56 -15.18 -2.35
N GLU A 317 -28.35 -13.89 -2.16
CA GLU A 317 -28.24 -12.91 -3.25
C GLU A 317 -27.17 -13.34 -4.26
N SER A 318 -27.49 -13.27 -5.57
CA SER A 318 -26.54 -13.58 -6.64
C SER A 318 -25.63 -12.40 -6.91
N VAL A 319 -24.33 -12.65 -6.94
CA VAL A 319 -23.26 -11.68 -7.23
C VAL A 319 -22.60 -12.07 -8.55
N ARG A 320 -22.58 -11.15 -9.52
CA ARG A 320 -21.82 -11.29 -10.76
C ARG A 320 -20.49 -10.61 -10.61
N MET A 321 -19.41 -11.38 -10.61
CA MET A 321 -18.05 -10.89 -10.44
C MET A 321 -17.26 -11.09 -11.75
N ALA A 322 -16.78 -9.99 -12.35
CA ALA A 322 -15.87 -10.08 -13.49
C ALA A 322 -14.49 -10.53 -13.04
N LEU A 323 -13.93 -11.52 -13.73
CA LEU A 323 -12.65 -12.14 -13.40
C LEU A 323 -11.50 -11.53 -14.23
N TYR A 324 -10.29 -11.58 -13.66
CA TYR A 324 -9.06 -11.10 -14.30
C TYR A 324 -9.11 -9.61 -14.68
N ALA A 325 -9.67 -8.81 -13.79
CA ALA A 325 -9.66 -7.35 -13.94
C ALA A 325 -8.27 -6.77 -13.65
N ASN A 326 -7.95 -5.67 -14.34
CA ASN A 326 -6.76 -4.89 -14.05
C ASN A 326 -6.95 -4.00 -12.80
N ARG A 327 -5.97 -3.17 -12.48
CA ARG A 327 -6.06 -2.23 -11.33
C ARG A 327 -7.11 -1.14 -11.53
N GLU A 328 -7.46 -0.82 -12.76
CA GLU A 328 -8.50 0.14 -13.13
C GLU A 328 -9.90 -0.49 -13.12
N GLN A 329 -10.03 -1.71 -12.58
CA GLN A 329 -11.26 -2.50 -12.48
C GLN A 329 -11.86 -2.87 -13.86
N ILE A 330 -11.03 -2.91 -14.91
CA ILE A 330 -11.44 -3.28 -16.26
C ILE A 330 -11.08 -4.76 -16.49
N PRO A 331 -12.05 -5.65 -16.79
CA PRO A 331 -11.79 -7.05 -17.11
C PRO A 331 -10.89 -7.18 -18.35
N GLN A 332 -9.88 -8.05 -18.27
CA GLN A 332 -8.95 -8.28 -19.38
C GLN A 332 -9.62 -9.02 -20.53
N GLN A 333 -9.12 -8.76 -21.74
CA GLN A 333 -9.47 -9.51 -22.94
C GLN A 333 -8.67 -10.82 -22.96
N LEU A 334 -9.34 -11.92 -22.68
CA LEU A 334 -8.73 -13.24 -22.67
C LEU A 334 -8.72 -13.81 -24.09
N LYS A 335 -7.67 -14.54 -24.42
CA LYS A 335 -7.51 -15.22 -25.72
C LYS A 335 -7.74 -16.71 -25.62
N LYS A 336 -7.29 -17.29 -24.50
CA LYS A 336 -7.37 -18.72 -24.26
C LYS A 336 -7.28 -19.02 -22.78
N VAL A 337 -8.09 -19.97 -22.31
CA VAL A 337 -7.98 -20.52 -20.95
C VAL A 337 -8.23 -22.02 -20.99
N ALA A 338 -7.55 -22.77 -20.14
CA ALA A 338 -7.92 -24.15 -19.87
C ALA A 338 -9.03 -24.16 -18.82
N PHE A 339 -9.92 -25.12 -18.89
CA PHE A 339 -11.08 -25.25 -18.04
C PHE A 339 -11.29 -26.70 -17.59
N MET A 340 -11.74 -26.89 -16.36
CA MET A 340 -12.07 -28.19 -15.79
C MET A 340 -13.22 -28.06 -14.79
N SER A 341 -14.03 -29.10 -14.63
CA SER A 341 -15.04 -29.20 -13.56
C SER A 341 -14.76 -30.40 -12.66
N SER A 342 -15.03 -30.27 -11.37
CA SER A 342 -14.93 -31.39 -10.41
C SER A 342 -16.14 -32.32 -10.43
N GLY A 343 -17.20 -31.97 -11.15
CA GLY A 343 -18.40 -32.75 -11.39
C GLY A 343 -18.78 -32.75 -12.87
N THR A 344 -19.84 -33.52 -13.23
CA THR A 344 -20.43 -33.33 -14.53
C THR A 344 -20.92 -31.89 -14.70
N ALA A 345 -20.58 -31.29 -15.84
CA ALA A 345 -20.94 -29.91 -16.12
C ALA A 345 -21.68 -29.78 -17.47
N ARG A 346 -22.44 -28.71 -17.61
CA ARG A 346 -23.20 -28.39 -18.80
C ARG A 346 -22.91 -26.98 -19.31
N ILE A 347 -23.01 -26.81 -20.62
CA ILE A 347 -23.02 -25.50 -21.28
C ILE A 347 -24.48 -25.22 -21.69
N THR A 348 -24.91 -23.99 -21.36
CA THR A 348 -26.22 -23.48 -21.70
C THR A 348 -26.09 -22.18 -22.49
N ASP A 349 -26.67 -22.12 -23.69
CA ASP A 349 -26.86 -20.90 -24.47
C ASP A 349 -28.27 -20.35 -24.18
N GLU A 350 -28.43 -19.04 -24.08
CA GLU A 350 -29.71 -18.41 -23.71
C GLU A 350 -30.84 -18.72 -24.71
N LYS A 351 -30.49 -18.93 -25.99
CA LYS A 351 -31.50 -19.23 -27.04
C LYS A 351 -31.67 -20.71 -27.34
N LEU A 352 -30.57 -21.48 -27.22
CA LEU A 352 -30.56 -22.90 -27.61
C LEU A 352 -30.81 -23.84 -26.42
N GLY A 353 -30.76 -23.35 -25.19
CA GLY A 353 -30.85 -24.17 -24.00
C GLY A 353 -29.52 -24.93 -23.72
N GLU A 354 -29.61 -26.16 -23.19
CA GLU A 354 -28.44 -27.02 -22.99
C GLU A 354 -27.87 -27.48 -24.33
N VAL A 355 -26.61 -27.12 -24.61
CA VAL A 355 -25.95 -27.41 -25.89
C VAL A 355 -24.83 -28.44 -25.77
N LEU A 356 -24.27 -28.61 -24.60
CA LEU A 356 -23.20 -29.57 -24.35
C LEU A 356 -23.19 -30.03 -22.88
N ARG A 357 -22.93 -31.32 -22.67
CA ARG A 357 -22.68 -31.91 -21.36
C ARG A 357 -21.35 -32.65 -21.39
N PHE A 358 -20.52 -32.50 -20.36
CA PHE A 358 -19.25 -33.16 -20.29
C PHE A 358 -18.90 -33.67 -18.87
N PRO A 359 -18.15 -34.77 -18.73
CA PRO A 359 -17.87 -35.39 -17.45
C PRO A 359 -16.80 -34.61 -16.65
N ALA A 360 -16.71 -34.94 -15.34
CA ALA A 360 -15.73 -34.40 -14.42
C ALA A 360 -14.28 -34.67 -14.83
N TYR A 361 -13.38 -33.80 -14.40
CA TYR A 361 -11.91 -33.92 -14.50
C TYR A 361 -11.38 -34.03 -15.93
N ILE A 362 -12.16 -33.62 -16.92
CA ILE A 362 -11.69 -33.52 -18.30
C ILE A 362 -11.31 -32.07 -18.60
N VAL A 363 -10.06 -31.87 -19.02
CA VAL A 363 -9.58 -30.55 -19.45
C VAL A 363 -10.23 -30.17 -20.77
N LYS A 364 -10.83 -29.02 -20.81
CA LYS A 364 -11.37 -28.34 -21.98
C LYS A 364 -10.62 -27.03 -22.20
N THR A 365 -10.75 -26.46 -23.38
CA THR A 365 -10.16 -25.16 -23.71
C THR A 365 -11.26 -24.21 -24.19
N ILE A 366 -11.28 -23.02 -23.62
CA ILE A 366 -12.08 -21.88 -24.09
C ILE A 366 -11.11 -20.98 -24.86
N GLU A 367 -11.37 -20.76 -26.14
CA GLU A 367 -10.44 -20.04 -27.02
C GLU A 367 -11.17 -19.06 -27.93
N PHE A 368 -10.67 -17.84 -28.02
CA PHE A 368 -11.19 -16.82 -28.92
C PHE A 368 -10.90 -17.17 -30.37
N ASN A 369 -11.93 -17.07 -31.21
CA ASN A 369 -11.84 -17.29 -32.64
C ASN A 369 -11.83 -15.95 -33.38
N PRO A 370 -10.68 -15.49 -33.92
CA PRO A 370 -10.58 -14.20 -34.57
C PRO A 370 -11.41 -14.06 -35.85
N GLN A 371 -11.73 -15.19 -36.49
CA GLN A 371 -12.47 -15.22 -37.78
C GLN A 371 -13.96 -14.96 -37.55
N THR A 372 -14.54 -15.57 -36.53
CA THR A 372 -15.97 -15.45 -36.19
C THR A 372 -16.24 -14.34 -35.16
N LYS A 373 -15.21 -13.81 -34.52
CA LYS A 373 -15.31 -12.95 -33.33
C LYS A 373 -16.07 -13.64 -32.19
N GLY A 374 -16.09 -14.95 -32.18
CA GLY A 374 -16.74 -15.79 -31.20
C GLY A 374 -15.75 -16.52 -30.33
N VAL A 375 -16.26 -17.44 -29.53
CA VAL A 375 -15.48 -18.28 -28.62
C VAL A 375 -15.76 -19.75 -28.91
N ASP A 376 -14.68 -20.50 -29.12
CA ASP A 376 -14.70 -21.95 -29.31
C ASP A 376 -14.49 -22.66 -27.97
N PHE A 377 -15.30 -23.66 -27.68
CA PHE A 377 -15.12 -24.60 -26.59
C PHE A 377 -14.59 -25.91 -27.18
N LYS A 378 -13.36 -26.28 -26.82
CA LYS A 378 -12.60 -27.37 -27.45
C LYS A 378 -12.32 -28.50 -26.45
N ASN A 379 -12.28 -29.72 -26.97
CA ASN A 379 -11.82 -30.88 -26.20
C ASN A 379 -10.28 -30.94 -26.10
N ALA A 380 -9.76 -31.89 -25.33
CA ALA A 380 -8.32 -32.10 -25.11
C ALA A 380 -7.51 -32.37 -26.42
N LYS A 381 -8.21 -32.76 -27.52
CA LYS A 381 -7.59 -32.96 -28.84
C LYS A 381 -7.61 -31.69 -29.68
N GLY A 382 -8.10 -30.58 -29.17
CA GLY A 382 -8.21 -29.30 -29.87
C GLY A 382 -9.42 -29.21 -30.85
N GLN A 383 -10.32 -30.20 -30.85
CA GLN A 383 -11.52 -30.18 -31.68
C GLN A 383 -12.60 -29.33 -31.02
N THR A 384 -13.23 -28.45 -31.80
CA THR A 384 -14.33 -27.58 -31.34
C THR A 384 -15.59 -28.46 -31.15
N GLU A 385 -16.13 -28.46 -29.95
CA GLU A 385 -17.36 -29.15 -29.56
C GLU A 385 -18.57 -28.20 -29.54
N PHE A 386 -18.32 -26.91 -29.28
CA PHE A 386 -19.29 -25.84 -29.27
C PHE A 386 -18.63 -24.52 -29.63
N SER A 387 -19.34 -23.62 -30.29
CA SER A 387 -18.87 -22.27 -30.65
C SER A 387 -20.01 -21.27 -30.54
N SER A 388 -19.76 -20.10 -30.01
CA SER A 388 -20.76 -19.05 -29.87
C SER A 388 -20.16 -17.65 -30.07
N VAL A 389 -20.92 -16.78 -30.69
CA VAL A 389 -20.67 -15.32 -30.76
C VAL A 389 -21.50 -14.57 -29.72
N ARG A 390 -22.24 -15.27 -28.88
CA ARG A 390 -23.09 -14.76 -27.80
C ARG A 390 -22.62 -15.27 -26.47
N PRO A 391 -22.95 -14.60 -25.35
CA PRO A 391 -22.71 -15.13 -24.02
C PRO A 391 -23.30 -16.52 -23.83
N PHE A 392 -22.57 -17.39 -23.14
CA PHE A 392 -23.03 -18.72 -22.72
C PHE A 392 -22.57 -19.02 -21.30
N ARG A 393 -23.25 -19.96 -20.65
CA ARG A 393 -23.06 -20.31 -19.26
C ARG A 393 -22.49 -21.71 -19.12
N ILE A 394 -21.55 -21.89 -18.18
CA ILE A 394 -20.98 -23.19 -17.81
C ILE A 394 -21.24 -23.40 -16.32
N GLN A 395 -21.86 -24.53 -15.98
CA GLN A 395 -22.28 -24.82 -14.61
C GLN A 395 -22.07 -26.31 -14.29
N ALA A 396 -21.55 -26.62 -13.11
CA ALA A 396 -21.60 -27.97 -12.58
C ALA A 396 -23.02 -28.35 -12.18
N GLU A 397 -23.40 -29.61 -12.38
CA GLU A 397 -24.78 -30.06 -12.09
C GLU A 397 -25.07 -30.13 -10.59
N GLN A 398 -24.06 -30.37 -9.79
CA GLN A 398 -24.18 -30.50 -8.34
C GLN A 398 -23.62 -29.23 -7.67
N SER A 399 -24.35 -28.69 -6.72
CA SER A 399 -24.06 -27.40 -6.06
C SER A 399 -22.74 -27.39 -5.28
N HIS A 400 -22.31 -28.55 -4.77
CA HIS A 400 -21.02 -28.68 -4.06
C HIS A 400 -19.82 -28.85 -5.00
N LYS A 401 -20.02 -29.00 -6.31
CA LYS A 401 -18.96 -29.13 -7.29
C LYS A 401 -18.45 -27.77 -7.76
N THR A 402 -17.22 -27.76 -8.22
CA THR A 402 -16.46 -26.54 -8.52
C THR A 402 -16.00 -26.51 -9.97
N LEU A 403 -15.68 -25.33 -10.45
CA LEU A 403 -15.11 -25.06 -11.76
C LEU A 403 -13.69 -24.54 -11.58
N LEU A 404 -12.74 -25.01 -12.37
CA LEU A 404 -11.37 -24.52 -12.40
C LEU A 404 -11.07 -23.83 -13.72
N VAL A 405 -10.67 -22.56 -13.65
CA VAL A 405 -10.10 -21.80 -14.77
C VAL A 405 -8.61 -21.71 -14.57
N LYS A 406 -7.83 -22.14 -15.57
CA LYS A 406 -6.37 -22.27 -15.48
C LYS A 406 -5.68 -21.96 -16.80
N ASP A 407 -4.35 -21.82 -16.75
CA ASP A 407 -3.49 -21.58 -17.92
C ASP A 407 -3.98 -20.41 -18.78
N ILE A 408 -4.17 -19.27 -18.13
CA ILE A 408 -4.79 -18.08 -18.70
C ILE A 408 -3.84 -17.40 -19.70
N HIS A 409 -4.32 -17.16 -20.90
CA HIS A 409 -3.69 -16.34 -21.90
C HIS A 409 -4.51 -15.08 -22.16
N ALA A 410 -3.95 -13.93 -21.84
CA ALA A 410 -4.58 -12.62 -22.00
C ALA A 410 -3.76 -11.71 -22.92
N THR A 411 -4.34 -10.61 -23.34
CA THR A 411 -3.65 -9.59 -24.14
C THR A 411 -2.54 -8.88 -23.36
N SER A 412 -2.67 -8.80 -22.03
CA SER A 412 -1.65 -8.26 -21.13
C SER A 412 -1.49 -9.17 -19.93
N ILE A 413 -0.26 -9.65 -19.69
CA ILE A 413 0.07 -10.52 -18.56
C ILE A 413 0.43 -9.76 -17.28
N PHE A 414 0.53 -8.42 -17.34
CA PHE A 414 1.05 -7.60 -16.25
C PHE A 414 -0.01 -6.74 -15.56
N SER A 415 -1.20 -6.64 -16.12
CA SER A 415 -2.23 -5.72 -15.63
C SER A 415 -3.24 -6.38 -14.68
N ALA A 416 -3.30 -7.70 -14.63
CA ALA A 416 -4.22 -8.48 -13.80
C ALA A 416 -3.50 -9.66 -13.13
N ASP A 417 -4.09 -10.19 -12.06
CA ASP A 417 -3.65 -11.46 -11.46
C ASP A 417 -4.21 -12.63 -12.28
N LEU A 418 -3.36 -13.18 -13.16
CA LEU A 418 -3.71 -14.32 -14.02
C LEU A 418 -3.52 -15.69 -13.35
N SER A 419 -3.50 -15.76 -12.02
CA SER A 419 -3.47 -17.00 -11.27
C SER A 419 -4.68 -17.87 -11.60
N ASP A 420 -4.49 -19.18 -11.60
CA ASP A 420 -5.59 -20.14 -11.71
C ASP A 420 -6.59 -19.90 -10.58
N LYS A 421 -7.88 -20.02 -10.88
CA LYS A 421 -8.96 -19.77 -9.92
C LYS A 421 -9.95 -20.93 -9.93
N GLU A 422 -10.20 -21.47 -8.75
CA GLU A 422 -11.30 -22.39 -8.51
C GLU A 422 -12.53 -21.61 -8.09
N LEU A 423 -13.68 -21.95 -8.67
CA LEU A 423 -14.92 -21.18 -8.60
C LEU A 423 -16.10 -22.07 -8.14
N LYS A 424 -17.03 -21.48 -7.41
CA LYS A 424 -18.39 -21.99 -7.25
C LYS A 424 -19.36 -21.24 -8.16
N GLY A 425 -20.57 -21.77 -8.30
CA GLY A 425 -21.63 -21.13 -9.09
C GLY A 425 -21.48 -21.36 -10.60
N THR A 426 -21.82 -20.36 -11.38
CA THR A 426 -21.86 -20.41 -12.84
C THR A 426 -20.76 -19.53 -13.43
N LEU A 427 -20.04 -20.03 -14.42
CA LEU A 427 -19.10 -19.25 -15.23
C LEU A 427 -19.81 -18.78 -16.50
N ILE A 428 -19.90 -17.47 -16.70
CA ILE A 428 -20.42 -16.84 -17.90
C ILE A 428 -19.25 -16.43 -18.78
N VAL A 429 -19.26 -16.91 -20.03
CA VAL A 429 -18.26 -16.53 -21.04
C VAL A 429 -18.90 -15.51 -21.97
N VAL A 430 -18.30 -14.32 -22.05
CA VAL A 430 -18.80 -13.19 -22.84
C VAL A 430 -17.87 -12.90 -23.99
N PRO A 431 -18.18 -13.26 -25.24
CA PRO A 431 -17.39 -12.89 -26.41
C PRO A 431 -17.33 -11.36 -26.57
N THR A 432 -16.18 -10.86 -26.98
CA THR A 432 -15.91 -9.45 -27.25
C THR A 432 -15.24 -9.29 -28.61
N GLU A 433 -14.99 -8.07 -29.04
CA GLU A 433 -14.36 -7.82 -30.35
C GLU A 433 -12.96 -8.43 -30.49
N ASP A 434 -12.17 -8.36 -29.41
CA ASP A 434 -10.77 -8.77 -29.38
C ASP A 434 -10.45 -9.92 -28.44
N GLY A 435 -11.45 -10.67 -27.99
CA GLY A 435 -11.24 -11.76 -27.04
C GLY A 435 -12.54 -12.21 -26.39
N PHE A 436 -12.47 -12.55 -25.11
CA PHE A 436 -13.62 -12.82 -24.28
C PHE A 436 -13.37 -12.41 -22.83
N GLN A 437 -14.41 -12.18 -22.09
CA GLN A 437 -14.41 -11.95 -20.64
C GLN A 437 -15.05 -13.09 -19.90
N LEU A 438 -14.66 -13.30 -18.67
CA LEU A 438 -15.25 -14.29 -17.76
C LEU A 438 -15.92 -13.58 -16.60
N ILE A 439 -17.17 -13.99 -16.32
CA ILE A 439 -17.94 -13.49 -15.18
C ILE A 439 -18.37 -14.70 -14.34
N ASN A 440 -18.09 -14.67 -13.06
CA ASN A 440 -18.57 -15.68 -12.11
C ASN A 440 -19.87 -15.19 -11.47
N ASP A 441 -20.94 -15.91 -11.72
CA ASP A 441 -22.25 -15.71 -11.11
C ASP A 441 -22.38 -16.69 -9.94
N VAL A 442 -22.34 -16.18 -8.72
CA VAL A 442 -22.18 -16.96 -7.49
C VAL A 442 -23.02 -16.38 -6.36
N TYR A 443 -23.47 -17.20 -5.43
CA TYR A 443 -24.14 -16.72 -4.23
C TYR A 443 -23.17 -15.96 -3.31
N ALA A 444 -23.64 -14.85 -2.73
CA ALA A 444 -22.82 -14.02 -1.82
C ALA A 444 -22.24 -14.85 -0.66
N GLU A 445 -23.04 -15.77 -0.07
CA GLU A 445 -22.59 -16.62 1.04
C GLU A 445 -21.53 -17.66 0.63
N ASP A 446 -21.47 -18.05 -0.65
CA ASP A 446 -20.37 -18.88 -1.17
C ASP A 446 -19.11 -18.06 -1.48
N LEU A 447 -19.27 -16.75 -1.74
CA LEU A 447 -18.19 -15.85 -2.08
C LEU A 447 -17.47 -15.30 -0.83
N ILE A 448 -18.19 -14.95 0.25
CA ILE A 448 -17.64 -14.31 1.45
C ILE A 448 -16.44 -15.06 2.04
N PRO A 449 -16.47 -16.39 2.26
CA PRO A 449 -15.29 -17.09 2.80
C PRO A 449 -14.04 -16.92 1.94
N ALA A 450 -14.19 -16.85 0.62
CA ALA A 450 -13.08 -16.64 -0.31
C ALA A 450 -12.54 -15.19 -0.26
N LEU A 451 -13.40 -14.21 -0.04
CA LEU A 451 -12.98 -12.82 0.20
C LEU A 451 -12.25 -12.69 1.53
N LEU A 452 -12.72 -13.30 2.59
CA LEU A 452 -12.03 -13.37 3.89
C LEU A 452 -10.63 -13.98 3.76
N ALA A 453 -10.47 -15.03 2.93
CA ALA A 453 -9.20 -15.71 2.73
C ALA A 453 -8.07 -14.76 2.24
N THR A 454 -8.41 -13.70 1.56
CA THR A 454 -7.41 -12.70 1.11
C THR A 454 -6.93 -11.76 2.22
N LYS A 455 -7.57 -11.78 3.40
CA LYS A 455 -7.30 -10.87 4.53
C LYS A 455 -6.71 -11.56 5.77
N VAL A 456 -6.52 -12.88 5.74
CA VAL A 456 -6.03 -13.65 6.89
C VAL A 456 -4.62 -13.28 7.38
N GLN A 457 -3.82 -12.60 6.57
CA GLN A 457 -2.53 -12.08 7.01
C GLN A 457 -2.67 -10.91 8.01
N GLN A 458 -3.81 -10.21 7.98
CA GLN A 458 -4.07 -9.03 8.81
C GLN A 458 -5.03 -9.34 9.96
N ILE A 459 -5.90 -10.36 9.80
CA ILE A 459 -6.98 -10.67 10.72
C ILE A 459 -7.08 -12.18 10.90
N THR A 460 -6.91 -12.65 12.13
CA THR A 460 -6.85 -14.09 12.46
C THR A 460 -7.84 -14.52 13.54
N ASN A 461 -8.38 -13.58 14.30
CA ASN A 461 -9.35 -13.87 15.34
C ASN A 461 -10.76 -14.04 14.74
N GLU A 462 -11.51 -15.01 15.23
CA GLU A 462 -12.82 -15.40 14.72
C GLU A 462 -13.83 -14.25 14.77
N SER A 463 -14.00 -13.58 15.92
CA SER A 463 -14.93 -12.44 16.05
C SER A 463 -14.58 -11.27 15.10
N ALA A 464 -13.30 -11.08 14.80
CA ALA A 464 -12.89 -10.08 13.83
C ALA A 464 -13.19 -10.52 12.39
N LEU A 465 -13.07 -11.82 12.08
CA LEU A 465 -13.48 -12.38 10.77
C LEU A 465 -15.00 -12.30 10.59
N GLU A 466 -15.77 -12.57 11.65
CA GLU A 466 -17.24 -12.40 11.66
C GLU A 466 -17.63 -10.94 11.39
N ALA A 467 -17.00 -9.98 12.08
CA ALA A 467 -17.22 -8.56 11.84
C ALA A 467 -16.93 -8.17 10.38
N LEU A 468 -15.82 -8.64 9.81
CA LEU A 468 -15.47 -8.41 8.41
C LEU A 468 -16.46 -9.08 7.46
N ALA A 469 -16.94 -10.30 7.78
CA ALA A 469 -17.95 -10.99 6.98
C ALA A 469 -19.26 -10.19 6.88
N VAL A 470 -19.70 -9.59 8.00
CA VAL A 470 -20.88 -8.70 8.03
C VAL A 470 -20.68 -7.47 7.15
N VAL A 471 -19.52 -6.82 7.26
CA VAL A 471 -19.16 -5.64 6.45
C VAL A 471 -19.13 -5.99 4.95
N LEU A 472 -18.43 -7.07 4.57
CA LEU A 472 -18.37 -7.55 3.18
C LEU A 472 -19.74 -7.88 2.61
N ARG A 473 -20.58 -8.54 3.39
CA ARG A 473 -21.95 -8.91 2.98
C ARG A 473 -22.80 -7.67 2.71
N SER A 474 -22.67 -6.65 3.54
CA SER A 474 -23.38 -5.38 3.37
C SER A 474 -22.88 -4.64 2.14
N ALA A 475 -21.57 -4.62 1.91
CA ALA A 475 -20.95 -4.02 0.73
C ALA A 475 -21.35 -4.75 -0.57
N LEU A 476 -21.40 -6.09 -0.56
CA LEU A 476 -21.86 -6.87 -1.72
C LEU A 476 -23.31 -6.56 -2.07
N SER A 477 -24.19 -6.50 -1.08
CA SER A 477 -25.60 -6.17 -1.31
C SER A 477 -25.79 -4.76 -1.88
N GLN A 478 -24.97 -3.80 -1.41
CA GLN A 478 -24.94 -2.44 -1.98
C GLN A 478 -24.46 -2.47 -3.43
N ALA A 479 -23.36 -3.14 -3.74
CA ALA A 479 -22.81 -3.24 -5.08
C ALA A 479 -23.79 -3.91 -6.06
N VAL A 480 -24.48 -4.96 -5.62
CA VAL A 480 -25.55 -5.60 -6.43
C VAL A 480 -26.68 -4.63 -6.75
N THR A 481 -27.06 -3.79 -5.79
CA THR A 481 -28.12 -2.80 -5.98
C THR A 481 -27.68 -1.68 -6.93
N GLU A 482 -26.49 -1.14 -6.73
CA GLU A 482 -25.93 -0.04 -7.52
C GLU A 482 -25.66 -0.44 -8.98
N HIS A 483 -25.18 -1.68 -9.19
CA HIS A 483 -24.83 -2.23 -10.50
C HIS A 483 -25.83 -3.25 -11.05
N ALA A 484 -27.08 -3.20 -10.60
CA ALA A 484 -28.11 -4.19 -10.95
C ALA A 484 -28.31 -4.36 -12.47
N GLN A 485 -28.14 -3.28 -13.25
CA GLN A 485 -28.30 -3.27 -14.71
C GLN A 485 -27.00 -3.57 -15.47
N ASP A 486 -25.86 -3.61 -14.78
CA ASP A 486 -24.57 -3.85 -15.40
C ASP A 486 -24.34 -5.34 -15.66
N SER A 487 -23.42 -5.67 -16.57
CA SER A 487 -23.07 -7.07 -16.86
C SER A 487 -22.43 -7.78 -15.66
N TYR A 488 -21.76 -7.04 -14.78
CA TYR A 488 -21.21 -7.51 -13.50
C TYR A 488 -21.38 -6.45 -12.42
N HIS A 489 -21.39 -6.87 -11.15
CA HIS A 489 -21.56 -6.01 -9.98
C HIS A 489 -20.23 -5.59 -9.38
N ILE A 490 -19.21 -6.47 -9.40
CA ILE A 490 -17.90 -6.29 -8.82
C ILE A 490 -16.82 -6.90 -9.72
N THR A 491 -15.55 -6.63 -9.43
CA THR A 491 -14.40 -7.29 -10.07
C THR A 491 -13.56 -8.05 -9.05
N ASP A 492 -12.78 -9.03 -9.52
CA ASP A 492 -11.92 -9.88 -8.68
C ASP A 492 -10.65 -9.17 -8.19
N ASN A 493 -10.35 -8.00 -8.71
CA ASN A 493 -9.18 -7.19 -8.35
C ASN A 493 -9.51 -5.90 -7.58
N ASP A 494 -10.76 -5.70 -7.25
CA ASP A 494 -11.19 -4.64 -6.36
C ASP A 494 -10.53 -4.81 -4.98
N GLU A 495 -10.01 -3.74 -4.38
CA GLU A 495 -9.34 -3.82 -3.07
C GLU A 495 -10.29 -4.33 -1.98
N GLN A 496 -11.56 -4.00 -2.08
CA GLN A 496 -12.59 -4.44 -1.14
C GLN A 496 -13.02 -5.89 -1.39
N PHE A 497 -13.19 -6.27 -2.66
CA PHE A 497 -13.69 -7.59 -3.08
C PHE A 497 -12.62 -8.47 -3.71
N LYS A 498 -11.36 -8.33 -3.29
CA LYS A 498 -10.25 -9.08 -3.85
C LYS A 498 -10.48 -10.59 -3.75
N PHE A 499 -10.48 -11.26 -4.91
CA PHE A 499 -10.78 -12.68 -5.01
C PHE A 499 -9.66 -13.45 -5.71
N LYS A 500 -9.18 -14.50 -5.07
CA LYS A 500 -8.12 -15.37 -5.59
C LYS A 500 -8.57 -16.82 -5.82
N GLY A 501 -9.87 -17.08 -5.79
CA GLY A 501 -10.45 -18.42 -5.89
C GLY A 501 -10.85 -18.98 -4.53
N ILE A 502 -11.67 -20.02 -4.54
CA ILE A 502 -12.15 -20.71 -3.33
C ILE A 502 -11.13 -21.69 -2.75
N ASN A 503 -10.06 -21.99 -3.48
CA ASN A 503 -8.97 -22.89 -3.07
C ASN A 503 -8.20 -22.41 -1.83
N LEU A 504 -8.36 -21.15 -1.42
CA LEU A 504 -7.74 -20.58 -0.22
C LEU A 504 -8.64 -20.66 1.03
N ILE A 505 -9.87 -21.16 0.90
CA ILE A 505 -10.83 -21.26 2.01
C ILE A 505 -10.36 -22.38 2.98
N PHE A 506 -10.49 -22.13 4.27
CA PHE A 506 -10.29 -23.11 5.32
C PHE A 506 -11.39 -23.01 6.38
N LYS A 507 -11.44 -23.99 7.30
CA LYS A 507 -12.56 -24.21 8.22
C LYS A 507 -12.99 -22.94 8.99
N THR A 508 -12.07 -22.21 9.60
CA THR A 508 -12.40 -21.02 10.40
C THR A 508 -13.09 -19.92 9.59
N LEU A 509 -12.73 -19.76 8.29
CA LEU A 509 -13.38 -18.76 7.44
C LEU A 509 -14.83 -19.14 7.13
N LEU A 510 -15.10 -20.43 6.97
CA LEU A 510 -16.45 -20.96 6.78
C LEU A 510 -17.30 -20.77 8.04
N GLU A 511 -16.73 -21.04 9.21
CA GLU A 511 -17.39 -20.89 10.50
C GLU A 511 -17.73 -19.40 10.74
N ALA A 512 -16.79 -18.48 10.60
CA ALA A 512 -17.01 -17.04 10.75
C ALA A 512 -18.09 -16.50 9.77
N SER A 513 -18.07 -16.98 8.52
CA SER A 513 -19.09 -16.62 7.54
C SER A 513 -20.47 -17.13 7.93
N LYS A 514 -20.59 -18.37 8.43
CA LYS A 514 -21.86 -19.01 8.82
C LYS A 514 -22.47 -18.37 10.07
N GLU A 515 -21.68 -18.16 11.11
CA GLU A 515 -22.14 -17.55 12.38
C GLU A 515 -22.73 -16.15 12.14
N SER A 516 -22.16 -15.40 11.20
CA SER A 516 -22.62 -14.06 10.85
C SER A 516 -23.58 -13.99 9.66
N ALA A 517 -24.03 -15.15 9.09
CA ALA A 517 -24.73 -15.21 7.79
C ALA A 517 -26.02 -14.37 7.71
N LYS A 518 -26.73 -14.23 8.84
CA LYS A 518 -28.00 -13.50 8.92
C LYS A 518 -27.86 -12.01 9.21
N ILE A 519 -26.65 -11.56 9.45
CA ILE A 519 -26.37 -10.21 9.94
C ILE A 519 -26.04 -9.28 8.79
N ARG A 520 -26.63 -8.09 8.79
CA ARG A 520 -26.44 -7.00 7.80
C ARG A 520 -26.34 -5.65 8.50
N LEU A 521 -25.74 -4.68 7.82
CA LEU A 521 -25.71 -3.27 8.22
C LEU A 521 -26.64 -2.46 7.34
N THR A 522 -27.32 -1.45 7.91
CA THR A 522 -28.35 -0.68 7.20
C THR A 522 -27.90 0.67 6.67
N GLN A 523 -26.68 1.10 6.96
CA GLN A 523 -26.16 2.39 6.48
C GLN A 523 -25.10 2.22 5.41
N THR A 524 -25.16 3.08 4.38
CA THR A 524 -24.30 3.06 3.19
C THR A 524 -22.79 3.22 3.49
N GLN A 525 -22.41 3.90 4.58
CA GLN A 525 -21.01 4.04 4.99
C GLN A 525 -20.44 2.81 5.73
N ALA A 526 -21.27 1.89 6.13
CA ALA A 526 -20.88 0.71 6.90
C ALA A 526 -20.40 -0.47 6.03
N GLY A 527 -20.39 -0.32 4.70
CA GLY A 527 -19.94 -1.35 3.77
C GLY A 527 -18.44 -1.37 3.49
N SER A 528 -17.67 -0.38 3.97
CA SER A 528 -16.24 -0.29 3.70
C SER A 528 -15.38 -0.88 4.82
N TYR A 529 -14.23 -1.40 4.45
CA TYR A 529 -13.18 -1.77 5.40
C TYR A 529 -11.83 -1.35 4.86
N ASP A 530 -10.85 -1.20 5.76
CA ASP A 530 -9.49 -0.83 5.40
C ASP A 530 -8.48 -1.64 6.22
N SER A 531 -7.33 -1.87 5.66
CA SER A 531 -6.15 -2.36 6.38
C SER A 531 -5.53 -1.28 7.27
N CYS A 532 -6.36 -0.36 7.76
CA CYS A 532 -5.94 0.82 8.48
C CYS A 532 -5.00 0.47 9.63
N GLY A 533 -4.16 1.37 9.92
CA GLY A 533 -3.35 1.31 11.09
C GLY A 533 -3.82 2.29 12.17
N VAL A 534 -2.84 2.85 12.80
CA VAL A 534 -2.90 3.55 14.07
C VAL A 534 -3.74 4.83 14.05
N VAL A 535 -3.80 5.55 12.92
CA VAL A 535 -4.40 6.91 12.89
C VAL A 535 -5.93 6.87 12.99
N ALA A 536 -6.56 5.96 12.27
CA ALA A 536 -8.02 5.84 12.32
C ALA A 536 -8.48 5.40 13.72
N ALA A 537 -7.77 4.45 14.32
CA ALA A 537 -8.03 4.00 15.68
C ALA A 537 -7.86 5.12 16.70
N ASN A 538 -6.77 5.90 16.63
CA ASN A 538 -6.57 7.05 17.53
C ASN A 538 -7.65 8.13 17.37
N ALA A 539 -8.10 8.38 16.14
CA ALA A 539 -9.18 9.35 15.89
C ALA A 539 -10.50 8.90 16.54
N ILE A 540 -10.77 7.61 16.57
CA ILE A 540 -11.97 7.04 17.20
C ILE A 540 -11.80 6.92 18.72
N GLU A 541 -10.66 6.42 19.19
CA GLU A 541 -10.39 6.19 20.63
C GLU A 541 -10.37 7.47 21.48
N ASN A 542 -9.89 8.59 20.90
CA ASN A 542 -9.69 9.82 21.68
C ASN A 542 -10.88 10.79 21.66
N THR A 543 -11.94 10.55 20.90
CA THR A 543 -12.84 11.66 20.56
C THR A 543 -14.32 11.47 20.78
N GLY A 544 -14.79 10.25 21.05
CA GLY A 544 -16.25 10.06 21.11
C GLY A 544 -16.96 10.85 19.99
N ASN A 545 -16.51 10.70 18.74
CA ASN A 545 -17.02 11.32 17.50
C ASN A 545 -16.46 12.71 17.07
N LYS A 546 -15.44 13.28 17.73
CA LYS A 546 -14.76 14.47 17.18
C LYS A 546 -13.25 14.35 17.35
N PRO A 547 -12.43 14.49 16.30
CA PRO A 547 -10.99 14.54 16.47
C PRO A 547 -10.64 15.72 17.38
N ALA A 548 -10.04 15.42 18.54
CA ALA A 548 -9.52 16.46 19.45
C ALA A 548 -8.37 17.26 18.82
N TYR A 549 -7.92 16.84 17.63
CA TYR A 549 -6.71 17.28 16.98
C TYR A 549 -7.02 17.89 15.61
N VAL A 550 -6.60 19.13 15.40
CA VAL A 550 -6.69 19.77 14.07
C VAL A 550 -5.41 19.47 13.31
N PHE A 551 -5.54 18.73 12.22
CA PHE A 551 -4.40 18.38 11.38
C PHE A 551 -4.05 19.53 10.43
N SER A 552 -3.08 20.34 10.84
CA SER A 552 -2.38 21.29 9.97
C SER A 552 -1.23 20.63 9.23
N PRO A 553 -0.66 21.24 8.19
CA PRO A 553 0.58 20.77 7.58
C PRO A 553 1.72 20.51 8.59
N ALA A 554 1.90 21.39 9.60
CA ALA A 554 2.87 21.19 10.66
C ALA A 554 2.48 20.03 11.59
N ASN A 555 1.21 19.90 11.93
CA ASN A 555 0.73 18.82 12.78
C ASN A 555 0.84 17.45 12.08
N VAL A 556 0.59 17.35 10.78
CA VAL A 556 0.85 16.13 10.02
C VAL A 556 2.33 15.75 10.10
N SER A 557 3.24 16.71 9.86
CA SER A 557 4.68 16.47 9.97
C SER A 557 5.10 16.09 11.40
N LYS A 558 4.49 16.70 12.41
CA LYS A 558 4.73 16.36 13.83
C LYS A 558 4.23 14.96 14.17
N TYR A 559 3.07 14.58 13.61
CA TYR A 559 2.53 13.24 13.82
C TYR A 559 3.47 12.14 13.27
N MET A 560 4.22 12.41 12.20
CA MET A 560 5.23 11.46 11.68
C MET A 560 6.33 11.13 12.72
N LEU A 561 6.47 11.93 13.77
CA LEU A 561 7.39 11.69 14.90
C LEU A 561 6.73 10.91 16.05
N SER A 562 5.42 10.68 15.99
CA SER A 562 4.73 9.91 17.05
C SER A 562 5.03 8.42 16.96
N ASN A 563 4.99 7.74 18.08
CA ASN A 563 4.93 6.28 18.15
C ASN A 563 3.52 5.83 18.49
N PRO A 564 3.03 4.71 17.90
CA PRO A 564 1.76 4.17 18.31
C PRO A 564 1.80 3.81 19.80
N PRO A 565 0.77 4.17 20.59
CA PRO A 565 0.64 3.74 21.98
C PRO A 565 0.77 2.22 22.11
N ALA A 566 1.35 1.75 23.22
CA ALA A 566 1.58 0.32 23.42
C ALA A 566 0.27 -0.49 23.54
N ASP A 567 -0.79 0.16 24.01
CA ASP A 567 -2.14 -0.38 24.22
C ASP A 567 -3.06 -0.20 23.01
N LEU A 568 -2.57 0.35 21.92
CA LEU A 568 -3.37 0.53 20.71
C LEU A 568 -3.76 -0.82 20.09
N TYR A 569 -5.05 -1.01 19.83
CA TYR A 569 -5.58 -2.25 19.23
C TYR A 569 -4.96 -2.60 17.89
N ALA A 570 -4.66 -1.60 17.07
CA ALA A 570 -4.09 -1.78 15.74
C ALA A 570 -2.57 -1.98 15.71
N ARG A 571 -1.86 -1.95 16.85
CA ARG A 571 -0.41 -2.08 16.89
C ARG A 571 0.03 -3.51 16.54
N PRO A 572 0.82 -3.74 15.48
CA PRO A 572 1.41 -5.04 15.22
C PRO A 572 2.40 -5.43 16.32
N GLN A 573 2.31 -6.68 16.78
CA GLN A 573 3.26 -7.22 17.75
C GLN A 573 4.56 -7.70 17.10
N ASP A 574 4.51 -8.04 15.81
CA ASP A 574 5.67 -8.50 15.04
C ASP A 574 6.44 -7.32 14.45
N PRO A 575 7.72 -7.15 14.79
CA PRO A 575 8.57 -6.11 14.23
C PRO A 575 8.66 -6.11 12.69
N THR A 576 8.50 -7.26 12.04
CA THR A 576 8.52 -7.36 10.57
C THR A 576 7.34 -6.65 9.93
N GLN A 577 6.28 -6.40 10.67
CA GLN A 577 5.09 -5.68 10.22
C GLN A 577 5.15 -4.17 10.51
N TRP A 578 6.21 -3.66 11.10
CA TRP A 578 6.31 -2.25 11.48
C TRP A 578 6.35 -1.29 10.29
N ALA A 579 6.77 -1.75 9.11
CA ALA A 579 6.61 -0.97 7.87
C ALA A 579 5.13 -0.67 7.54
N SER A 580 4.18 -1.41 8.10
CA SER A 580 2.75 -1.09 8.03
C SER A 580 2.34 0.09 8.92
N ILE A 581 3.21 0.53 9.83
CA ILE A 581 2.96 1.63 10.75
C ILE A 581 3.67 2.90 10.27
N LYS A 582 4.97 2.82 10.03
CA LYS A 582 5.79 3.94 9.55
C LYS A 582 6.59 3.49 8.33
N TRP A 583 6.61 4.32 7.29
CA TRP A 583 7.36 4.06 6.08
C TRP A 583 7.95 5.35 5.51
N ILE A 584 9.09 5.21 4.82
CA ILE A 584 9.85 6.34 4.28
C ILE A 584 10.35 5.96 2.89
N TYR A 585 10.07 6.82 1.90
CA TYR A 585 10.53 6.63 0.53
C TYR A 585 11.16 7.90 -0.03
N LEU A 586 12.20 7.74 -0.84
CA LEU A 586 12.85 8.84 -1.55
C LEU A 586 12.66 8.63 -3.06
N TYR A 587 11.80 9.43 -3.66
CA TYR A 587 11.49 9.36 -5.08
C TYR A 587 12.26 10.41 -5.89
N PRO A 588 12.86 10.03 -7.04
CA PRO A 588 13.33 11.00 -8.01
C PRO A 588 12.15 11.80 -8.58
N ALA A 589 12.25 13.12 -8.63
CA ALA A 589 11.17 13.96 -9.18
C ALA A 589 10.82 13.64 -10.64
N LYS A 590 11.77 13.13 -11.42
CA LYS A 590 11.55 12.68 -12.81
C LYS A 590 10.51 11.57 -12.91
N ASP A 591 10.46 10.64 -11.94
CA ASP A 591 9.52 9.51 -11.96
C ASP A 591 8.08 10.00 -11.69
N ILE A 592 7.94 10.98 -10.78
CA ILE A 592 6.68 11.68 -10.50
C ILE A 592 6.22 12.45 -11.76
N GLN A 593 7.14 13.20 -12.39
CA GLN A 593 6.86 13.95 -13.62
C GLN A 593 6.40 13.05 -14.76
N SER A 594 7.02 11.87 -14.91
CA SER A 594 6.66 10.90 -15.94
C SER A 594 5.22 10.40 -15.76
N ARG A 595 4.80 10.13 -14.52
CA ARG A 595 3.43 9.68 -14.23
C ARG A 595 2.39 10.78 -14.41
N ILE A 596 2.69 12.02 -14.02
CA ILE A 596 1.82 13.17 -14.32
C ILE A 596 1.68 13.35 -15.83
N ALA A 597 2.76 13.15 -16.59
CA ALA A 597 2.76 13.33 -18.04
C ALA A 597 1.82 12.38 -18.80
N TYR A 598 1.34 11.30 -18.17
CA TYR A 598 0.27 10.46 -18.75
C TYR A 598 -1.06 11.21 -18.88
N LYS A 599 -1.28 12.21 -18.03
CA LYS A 599 -2.46 13.08 -18.06
C LYS A 599 -2.14 14.44 -18.68
N GLN A 600 -1.08 15.09 -18.20
CA GLN A 600 -0.69 16.43 -18.60
C GLN A 600 0.81 16.66 -18.46
N ASN A 601 1.46 17.16 -19.51
CA ASN A 601 2.87 17.51 -19.44
C ASN A 601 3.07 18.87 -18.75
N ILE A 602 3.42 18.85 -17.49
CA ILE A 602 3.71 20.04 -16.68
C ILE A 602 5.20 20.47 -16.75
N GLY A 603 6.05 19.74 -17.44
CA GLY A 603 7.50 19.98 -17.48
C GLY A 603 8.22 19.57 -16.19
N LYS A 604 9.29 20.28 -15.82
CA LYS A 604 10.04 19.99 -14.58
C LYS A 604 9.27 20.44 -13.36
N LEU A 605 9.19 19.59 -12.35
CA LEU A 605 8.45 19.82 -11.11
C LEU A 605 9.08 20.96 -10.28
N LYS A 606 8.25 21.91 -9.84
CA LYS A 606 8.64 23.10 -9.06
C LYS A 606 8.01 23.09 -7.68
N ALA A 607 6.77 22.59 -7.55
CA ALA A 607 6.07 22.55 -6.28
C ALA A 607 5.17 21.31 -6.20
N ILE A 608 4.97 20.82 -5.00
CA ILE A 608 3.99 19.76 -4.65
C ILE A 608 3.28 20.23 -3.39
N THR A 609 2.00 20.54 -3.52
CA THR A 609 1.21 21.13 -2.45
C THR A 609 -0.01 20.25 -2.15
N PRO A 610 -0.15 19.67 -0.96
CA PRO A 610 -1.41 19.11 -0.51
C PRO A 610 -2.47 20.22 -0.46
N THR A 611 -3.66 19.96 -0.99
CA THR A 611 -4.72 20.97 -1.13
C THR A 611 -5.94 20.67 -0.27
N HIS A 612 -6.20 19.41 0.03
CA HIS A 612 -7.32 18.95 0.84
C HIS A 612 -6.86 17.92 1.83
N PHE A 613 -7.38 17.99 3.05
CA PHE A 613 -7.13 17.01 4.10
C PHE A 613 -8.46 16.51 4.65
N SER A 614 -8.51 15.25 5.05
CA SER A 614 -9.60 14.75 5.88
C SER A 614 -9.49 15.27 7.33
N PRO A 615 -10.56 15.20 8.13
CA PRO A 615 -10.49 15.58 9.55
C PRO A 615 -9.41 14.86 10.36
N ASN A 616 -9.00 13.66 9.94
CA ASN A 616 -7.94 12.88 10.54
C ASN A 616 -6.56 13.06 9.85
N GLY A 617 -6.38 14.12 9.07
CA GLY A 617 -5.09 14.53 8.50
C GLY A 617 -4.64 13.80 7.23
N ARG A 618 -5.46 12.93 6.67
CA ARG A 618 -5.14 12.23 5.41
C ARG A 618 -5.26 13.17 4.22
N ILE A 619 -4.37 13.04 3.25
CA ILE A 619 -4.35 13.87 2.06
C ILE A 619 -5.40 13.38 1.07
N LEU A 620 -6.37 14.25 0.76
CA LEU A 620 -7.46 14.01 -0.18
C LEU A 620 -7.29 14.78 -1.49
N GLY A 621 -6.37 15.74 -1.56
CA GLY A 621 -6.13 16.52 -2.76
C GLY A 621 -4.69 16.98 -2.85
N MET A 622 -4.17 17.09 -4.08
CA MET A 622 -2.80 17.51 -4.33
C MET A 622 -2.66 18.31 -5.62
N ARG A 623 -1.84 19.35 -5.56
CA ARG A 623 -1.45 20.18 -6.69
C ARG A 623 0.02 20.02 -6.99
N PHE A 624 0.33 19.76 -8.27
CA PHE A 624 1.68 19.61 -8.80
C PHE A 624 1.94 20.76 -9.78
N GLU A 625 2.91 21.61 -9.47
CA GLU A 625 3.27 22.73 -10.33
C GLU A 625 4.61 22.45 -11.02
N GLY A 626 4.63 22.65 -12.32
CA GLY A 626 5.80 22.46 -13.15
C GLY A 626 6.22 23.71 -13.90
N THR A 627 7.25 23.58 -14.76
CA THR A 627 7.75 24.67 -15.59
C THR A 627 6.85 25.01 -16.78
N LYS A 628 5.89 24.13 -17.13
CA LYS A 628 5.00 24.26 -18.29
C LYS A 628 3.52 24.28 -17.93
N GLY A 629 3.15 24.05 -16.68
CA GLY A 629 1.76 24.00 -16.26
C GLY A 629 1.58 23.42 -14.85
N THR A 630 0.33 23.24 -14.48
CA THR A 630 -0.11 22.74 -13.18
C THR A 630 -1.08 21.60 -13.38
N TYR A 631 -0.92 20.52 -12.62
CA TYR A 631 -1.86 19.41 -12.53
C TYR A 631 -2.40 19.31 -11.12
N GLN A 632 -3.70 19.07 -10.96
CA GLN A 632 -4.34 18.91 -9.67
C GLN A 632 -5.30 17.73 -9.70
N THR A 633 -5.35 16.97 -8.60
CA THR A 633 -6.31 15.89 -8.41
C THR A 633 -6.82 15.86 -6.97
N THR A 634 -8.04 15.35 -6.79
CA THR A 634 -8.69 15.13 -5.50
C THR A 634 -8.96 13.63 -5.28
N ASP A 635 -8.37 12.77 -6.10
CA ASP A 635 -8.42 11.33 -5.93
C ASP A 635 -7.18 10.82 -5.15
N PRO A 636 -7.34 10.31 -3.93
CA PRO A 636 -6.24 9.80 -3.14
C PRO A 636 -5.48 8.63 -3.81
N GLN A 637 -6.15 7.79 -4.56
CA GLN A 637 -5.52 6.68 -5.27
C GLN A 637 -4.64 7.20 -6.42
N GLU A 638 -5.12 8.21 -7.16
CA GLU A 638 -4.33 8.87 -8.20
C GLU A 638 -3.12 9.60 -7.60
N ILE A 639 -3.27 10.26 -6.44
CA ILE A 639 -2.16 10.90 -5.71
C ILE A 639 -1.08 9.86 -5.39
N MET A 640 -1.47 8.73 -4.81
CA MET A 640 -0.56 7.63 -4.47
C MET A 640 0.10 7.04 -5.72
N PHE A 641 -0.64 6.90 -6.82
CA PHE A 641 -0.08 6.46 -8.09
C PHE A 641 0.95 7.44 -8.63
N ILE A 642 0.64 8.72 -8.69
CA ILE A 642 1.55 9.77 -9.19
C ILE A 642 2.84 9.81 -8.37
N LEU A 643 2.75 9.78 -7.04
CA LEU A 643 3.93 9.84 -6.19
C LEU A 643 4.77 8.57 -6.25
N SER A 644 4.16 7.39 -6.34
CA SER A 644 4.83 6.13 -6.03
C SER A 644 4.52 4.95 -6.95
N ALA A 645 3.82 5.15 -8.06
CA ALA A 645 3.24 4.06 -8.85
C ALA A 645 2.28 3.16 -8.01
N GLY A 646 1.60 3.73 -7.01
CA GLY A 646 0.69 2.98 -6.13
C GLY A 646 1.38 2.10 -5.08
N SER A 647 2.69 2.25 -4.89
CA SER A 647 3.43 1.48 -3.87
C SER A 647 3.34 2.10 -2.47
N MET A 648 2.89 3.34 -2.31
CA MET A 648 2.64 3.95 -1.01
C MET A 648 1.58 3.16 -0.24
N ARG A 649 1.76 3.10 1.08
CA ARG A 649 0.90 2.29 1.94
C ARG A 649 -0.38 2.99 2.36
N SER A 650 -0.38 4.34 2.45
CA SER A 650 -1.55 5.15 2.83
C SER A 650 -1.51 6.54 2.20
N ASN A 651 -2.61 7.26 2.33
CA ASN A 651 -2.69 8.68 2.01
C ASN A 651 -2.46 9.59 3.24
N PHE A 652 -1.96 9.02 4.37
CA PHE A 652 -1.51 9.76 5.54
C PHE A 652 0.01 9.88 5.55
N PHE A 653 0.51 10.99 5.01
CA PHE A 653 1.95 11.23 4.86
C PHE A 653 2.27 12.72 4.85
N ASP A 654 3.54 13.05 5.09
CA ASP A 654 4.12 14.34 4.76
C ASP A 654 5.13 14.23 3.62
N ILE A 655 5.47 15.36 3.01
CA ILE A 655 6.42 15.46 1.91
C ILE A 655 7.47 16.50 2.20
N VAL A 656 8.73 16.13 1.92
CA VAL A 656 9.88 17.02 1.98
C VAL A 656 10.55 17.06 0.61
N PRO A 657 10.27 18.09 -0.21
CA PRO A 657 10.91 18.25 -1.52
C PRO A 657 12.35 18.74 -1.38
N PHE A 658 13.28 18.15 -2.11
CA PHE A 658 14.68 18.59 -2.18
C PHE A 658 14.91 19.35 -3.48
N TYR A 659 15.32 20.60 -3.37
CA TYR A 659 15.46 21.51 -4.49
C TYR A 659 16.87 21.56 -5.06
N LYS A 660 16.97 21.63 -6.39
CA LYS A 660 18.15 22.01 -7.12
C LYS A 660 17.84 23.25 -7.97
N GLY A 661 18.28 24.40 -7.48
CA GLY A 661 17.84 25.68 -8.04
C GLY A 661 16.34 25.91 -7.81
N LYS A 662 15.57 26.07 -8.90
CA LYS A 662 14.11 26.34 -8.85
C LYS A 662 13.24 25.11 -9.10
N THR A 663 13.83 23.91 -9.18
CA THR A 663 13.10 22.67 -9.46
C THR A 663 13.39 21.62 -8.40
N ILE A 664 12.44 20.72 -8.19
CA ILE A 664 12.59 19.59 -7.28
C ILE A 664 13.43 18.52 -7.98
N GLU A 665 14.43 17.98 -7.28
CA GLU A 665 15.25 16.86 -7.74
C GLU A 665 14.81 15.53 -7.13
N HIS A 666 14.46 15.56 -5.83
CA HIS A 666 13.92 14.39 -5.11
C HIS A 666 12.78 14.81 -4.19
N VAL A 667 11.94 13.87 -3.84
CA VAL A 667 10.85 14.03 -2.86
C VAL A 667 10.98 12.91 -1.83
N LEU A 668 11.22 13.28 -0.58
CA LEU A 668 11.09 12.36 0.55
C LEU A 668 9.63 12.36 0.98
N VAL A 669 9.05 11.17 1.05
CA VAL A 669 7.71 10.96 1.59
C VAL A 669 7.86 10.15 2.86
N ARG A 670 7.32 10.66 3.96
CA ARG A 670 7.25 9.97 5.25
C ARG A 670 5.80 9.71 5.53
N GLY A 671 5.45 8.46 5.66
CA GLY A 671 4.06 8.07 5.86
C GLY A 671 3.84 7.27 7.11
N TYR A 672 2.60 7.28 7.52
CA TYR A 672 2.11 6.57 8.68
C TYR A 672 0.91 5.74 8.27
N ASP A 673 0.78 4.50 8.80
CA ASP A 673 -0.38 3.69 8.57
C ASP A 673 -0.46 3.00 7.19
N THR A 674 -1.51 2.25 6.95
CA THR A 674 -1.87 1.61 5.68
C THR A 674 -3.33 1.90 5.34
N GLY A 675 -3.64 1.95 4.03
CA GLY A 675 -4.99 2.17 3.52
C GLY A 675 -5.45 3.62 3.51
N LEU A 676 -6.73 3.84 3.28
CA LEU A 676 -7.35 5.15 3.16
C LEU A 676 -7.94 5.69 4.47
N GLY A 677 -7.99 4.85 5.53
CA GLY A 677 -8.50 5.22 6.85
C GLY A 677 -10.02 5.31 6.93
N GLU A 678 -10.72 4.49 6.17
CA GLU A 678 -12.17 4.46 6.12
C GLU A 678 -12.71 3.07 6.48
N GLY A 679 -13.82 3.01 7.20
CA GLY A 679 -14.52 1.77 7.51
C GLY A 679 -13.88 0.93 8.63
N LEU A 680 -14.06 -0.39 8.58
CA LEU A 680 -13.56 -1.34 9.56
C LEU A 680 -12.04 -1.48 9.48
N CYS A 681 -11.33 -1.14 10.53
CA CYS A 681 -9.89 -1.39 10.63
C CYS A 681 -9.59 -2.86 10.87
N LEU A 682 -8.94 -3.55 9.95
CA LEU A 682 -8.66 -4.99 10.09
C LEU A 682 -7.74 -5.29 11.27
N GLN A 683 -6.68 -4.52 11.43
CA GLN A 683 -5.73 -4.71 12.54
C GLN A 683 -6.36 -4.35 13.88
N GLY A 684 -7.14 -3.26 13.94
CA GLY A 684 -7.85 -2.85 15.13
C GLY A 684 -8.96 -3.83 15.52
N ALA A 685 -9.74 -4.33 14.55
CA ALA A 685 -10.74 -5.37 14.79
C ALA A 685 -10.11 -6.63 15.40
N ASN A 686 -8.96 -7.05 14.86
CA ASN A 686 -8.22 -8.20 15.40
C ASN A 686 -7.69 -7.94 16.80
N GLY A 687 -7.29 -6.71 17.11
CA GLY A 687 -6.86 -6.29 18.45
C GLY A 687 -8.02 -6.28 19.45
N LEU A 688 -9.18 -5.72 19.10
CA LEU A 688 -10.39 -5.74 19.90
C LEU A 688 -10.87 -7.18 20.19
N ALA A 689 -10.89 -8.03 19.17
CA ALA A 689 -11.24 -9.43 19.33
C ALA A 689 -10.28 -10.18 20.26
N LYS A 690 -8.98 -9.91 20.24
CA LYS A 690 -8.01 -10.46 21.19
C LYS A 690 -8.27 -10.02 22.63
N GLN A 691 -8.95 -8.90 22.83
CA GLN A 691 -9.39 -8.43 24.15
C GLN A 691 -10.76 -9.00 24.57
N GLY A 692 -11.32 -9.92 23.78
CA GLY A 692 -12.58 -10.59 24.08
C GLY A 692 -13.83 -9.87 23.57
N GLN A 693 -13.67 -8.84 22.72
CA GLN A 693 -14.83 -8.20 22.09
C GLN A 693 -15.41 -9.11 21.00
N ASP A 694 -16.73 -9.24 20.98
CA ASP A 694 -17.45 -9.95 19.94
C ASP A 694 -17.59 -9.10 18.65
N TYR A 695 -18.07 -9.71 17.57
CA TYR A 695 -18.21 -9.02 16.31
C TYR A 695 -19.21 -7.85 16.35
N VAL A 696 -20.25 -7.91 17.20
CA VAL A 696 -21.21 -6.81 17.37
C VAL A 696 -20.55 -5.60 18.00
N ALA A 697 -19.78 -5.80 19.06
CA ALA A 697 -19.03 -4.75 19.72
C ALA A 697 -17.98 -4.14 18.81
N ILE A 698 -17.27 -4.97 18.01
CA ILE A 698 -16.29 -4.52 17.01
C ILE A 698 -16.98 -3.66 15.93
N ILE A 699 -18.12 -4.10 15.40
CA ILE A 699 -18.87 -3.33 14.40
C ILE A 699 -19.32 -1.99 14.97
N LYS A 700 -19.92 -1.98 16.18
CA LYS A 700 -20.37 -0.74 16.84
C LYS A 700 -19.23 0.24 17.13
N TYR A 701 -18.04 -0.28 17.36
CA TYR A 701 -16.84 0.55 17.57
C TYR A 701 -16.47 1.34 16.31
N TYR A 702 -16.48 0.69 15.13
CA TYR A 702 -16.11 1.33 13.86
C TYR A 702 -17.28 2.05 13.16
N PHE A 703 -18.50 1.61 13.41
CA PHE A 703 -19.73 2.14 12.81
C PHE A 703 -20.77 2.43 13.90
N PRO A 704 -20.53 3.42 14.78
CA PRO A 704 -21.40 3.70 15.93
C PRO A 704 -22.84 4.03 15.53
N GLU A 705 -23.04 4.66 14.35
CA GLU A 705 -24.35 5.03 13.82
C GLU A 705 -25.02 3.92 13.00
N ALA A 706 -24.30 2.84 12.68
CA ALA A 706 -24.87 1.75 11.89
C ALA A 706 -25.84 0.90 12.71
N ARG A 707 -26.97 0.58 12.11
CA ARG A 707 -27.91 -0.39 12.66
C ARG A 707 -27.54 -1.79 12.18
N ILE A 708 -27.37 -2.70 13.12
CA ILE A 708 -27.12 -4.10 12.87
C ILE A 708 -28.47 -4.80 12.81
N ILE A 709 -28.76 -5.47 11.71
CA ILE A 709 -30.01 -6.19 11.49
C ILE A 709 -29.71 -7.68 11.38
N ASP A 710 -30.40 -8.49 12.19
CA ASP A 710 -30.58 -9.90 11.92
C ASP A 710 -31.81 -10.04 10.98
N THR A 711 -31.60 -10.61 9.82
CA THR A 711 -32.64 -10.74 8.78
C THR A 711 -33.80 -11.66 9.20
N THR A 712 -33.65 -12.42 10.28
CA THR A 712 -34.68 -13.34 10.81
C THR A 712 -35.43 -12.79 12.04
N THR A 713 -34.75 -12.04 12.89
CA THR A 713 -35.31 -11.59 14.18
C THR A 713 -35.54 -10.09 14.25
N GLY A 714 -34.99 -9.33 13.33
CA GLY A 714 -35.01 -7.86 13.33
C GLY A 714 -33.73 -7.24 13.86
N THR A 715 -33.79 -5.98 14.31
CA THR A 715 -32.59 -5.22 14.73
C THR A 715 -31.95 -5.82 15.97
N ILE A 716 -30.65 -6.02 15.95
CA ILE A 716 -29.82 -6.30 17.13
C ILE A 716 -29.44 -4.95 17.73
N ASN A 717 -29.80 -4.69 18.95
CA ASN A 717 -29.50 -3.43 19.65
C ASN A 717 -28.04 -3.27 20.03
#